data_f293e52af41fb624b24de5fd845e47be
#
_entry.id   f293e52af41fb624b24de5fd845e47be
#
_cell.length_a   1.000
_cell.length_b   1.000
_cell.length_c   1.000
_cell.angle_alpha   90.00
_cell.angle_beta   90.00
_cell.angle_gamma   90.00
#
_symmetry.space_group_name_H-M   'P 1'
#
loop_
_entity.id
_entity.type
_entity.pdbx_description
1 polymer ?
#
loop_
_entity_poly.entity_id
_entity_poly.type
_entity_poly.pdbx_seq_one_letter_code
_entity_poly.pdbx_strand_id
1 'polypeptide(L)'
;MRRVVLYKNGVGYFEHLGRVRGSQDVHVDFTSAQLNDVLKSLTVLDLSGGKITGVDYNSEAPLARRLATLRLGLGENPSMADFLGALRGARLEVRSGSGTAVTGKLLSVEQKSRVKDNGTTEWTEIALVSDRGEVRTVEVTPSTSVRIAEKDLQVEVGRYLGLIASSRDQDVRRMTISTTGVGERNLYVSYISEVPIWKTTYRIVLPSKAEKKPLLQGWAIVDNTIGEDWNDVEVSLVAGAPHSFIQQLSQPYYGRRPVVPLPESVQLTPQTHAATLETPAALFAARMLGGVPGGVAGGSTGGVVGGVIGGMGGAPPPPSPAMAEEEAVEVAREESEPVAEGNALGDLFEYKLKEYVTIRKNQSALVPILQTDIAAEKVSLWSESLGVARPLRALWVNNASSLTLDGGSFSVLDSNTFAGEGLIEAIKPGERRLLSYATDLGLLVDTRQDSGHERVTRVRIYRGTMTTTSEEREKKTYVVRNEDTTPRTLVIEHPARPEWKLAEDGPKPEEKASGLYRFRLSIEPKKTERLLVNEAKPLYTQYALSGVTDDQVEFFLRQKSINSDIAKALRAIVAQKNVVADFDEKIRAQQKSIDQIFSDQGRLRENMKALKGSAEEKTLLQRYTKQLDEEETELDTLRKGKQAREKEQQLASAVLQHMIQELQLDVTL
;
A
#
# COMPACT_ATOMS: atom_id res chain seq x y z
N MET A 1 0.29 -15.00 -38.80
CA MET A 1 0.09 -15.29 -37.35
C MET A 1 -1.01 -16.33 -37.21
N ARG A 2 -0.87 -17.29 -36.27
CA ARG A 2 -1.87 -18.36 -36.07
C ARG A 2 -2.65 -18.16 -34.77
N ARG A 3 -1.95 -17.85 -33.68
CA ARG A 3 -2.54 -17.75 -32.36
C ARG A 3 -1.93 -16.59 -31.56
N VAL A 4 -2.75 -15.89 -30.78
CA VAL A 4 -2.37 -14.84 -29.85
C VAL A 4 -2.98 -15.13 -28.49
N VAL A 5 -2.18 -15.10 -27.42
CA VAL A 5 -2.64 -15.22 -26.04
C VAL A 5 -2.23 -13.95 -25.29
N LEU A 6 -3.20 -13.20 -24.75
CA LEU A 6 -2.98 -11.94 -24.05
C LEU A 6 -3.19 -12.11 -22.55
N TYR A 7 -2.24 -11.62 -21.75
CA TYR A 7 -2.27 -11.71 -20.29
C TYR A 7 -2.53 -10.35 -19.63
N LYS A 8 -3.04 -10.35 -18.39
CA LYS A 8 -3.31 -9.13 -17.61
C LYS A 8 -2.07 -8.41 -17.06
N ASN A 9 -0.89 -8.97 -17.24
CA ASN A 9 0.38 -8.33 -16.86
C ASN A 9 1.05 -7.55 -18.01
N GLY A 10 0.36 -7.35 -19.13
CA GLY A 10 0.91 -6.62 -20.29
C GLY A 10 1.83 -7.43 -21.17
N VAL A 11 1.69 -8.76 -21.13
CA VAL A 11 2.47 -9.69 -21.95
C VAL A 11 1.53 -10.43 -22.92
N GLY A 12 1.97 -10.59 -24.15
CA GLY A 12 1.34 -11.43 -25.16
C GLY A 12 2.24 -12.58 -25.61
N TYR A 13 1.66 -13.74 -25.84
CA TYR A 13 2.31 -14.88 -26.47
C TYR A 13 1.78 -15.03 -27.90
N PHE A 14 2.71 -15.16 -28.85
CA PHE A 14 2.43 -15.16 -30.28
C PHE A 14 2.93 -16.42 -30.92
N GLU A 15 2.08 -17.04 -31.76
CA GLU A 15 2.42 -18.21 -32.57
C GLU A 15 2.28 -17.91 -34.07
N HIS A 16 3.32 -18.24 -34.81
CA HIS A 16 3.35 -18.16 -36.27
C HIS A 16 3.56 -19.53 -36.84
N LEU A 17 2.86 -19.83 -37.91
CA LEU A 17 3.09 -21.01 -38.75
C LEU A 17 3.32 -20.53 -40.18
N GLY A 18 4.54 -20.70 -40.66
CA GLY A 18 4.95 -20.29 -42.00
C GLY A 18 5.42 -21.47 -42.82
N ARG A 19 5.43 -21.30 -44.15
CA ARG A 19 6.01 -22.26 -45.07
C ARG A 19 7.35 -21.75 -45.57
N VAL A 20 8.37 -22.62 -45.57
CA VAL A 20 9.71 -22.34 -46.08
C VAL A 20 10.08 -23.40 -47.11
N ARG A 21 10.86 -23.06 -48.12
CA ARG A 21 11.25 -23.96 -49.19
C ARG A 21 12.76 -24.05 -49.31
N GLY A 22 13.28 -25.27 -49.20
CA GLY A 22 14.74 -25.50 -49.25
C GLY A 22 15.47 -24.76 -48.08
N SER A 23 16.71 -24.40 -48.31
CA SER A 23 17.45 -23.54 -47.36
C SER A 23 17.05 -22.09 -47.56
N GLN A 24 16.42 -21.49 -46.55
CA GLN A 24 15.84 -20.14 -46.61
C GLN A 24 16.00 -19.40 -45.29
N ASP A 25 16.25 -18.11 -45.40
CA ASP A 25 16.23 -17.18 -44.26
C ASP A 25 14.83 -16.56 -44.13
N VAL A 26 14.32 -16.54 -42.91
CA VAL A 26 13.07 -15.91 -42.52
C VAL A 26 13.36 -14.69 -41.66
N HIS A 27 12.78 -13.56 -42.03
CA HIS A 27 12.98 -12.31 -41.31
C HIS A 27 11.75 -11.95 -40.47
N VAL A 28 11.98 -11.56 -39.24
CA VAL A 28 10.95 -11.02 -38.32
C VAL A 28 11.48 -9.72 -37.74
N ASP A 29 10.69 -8.68 -37.86
CA ASP A 29 11.06 -7.34 -37.35
C ASP A 29 10.44 -7.11 -35.97
N PHE A 30 11.23 -6.65 -35.01
CA PHE A 30 10.82 -6.33 -33.64
C PHE A 30 11.27 -4.92 -33.27
N THR A 31 10.60 -4.29 -32.29
CA THR A 31 11.13 -3.09 -31.68
C THR A 31 12.26 -3.43 -30.69
N SER A 32 13.11 -2.48 -30.37
CA SER A 32 14.19 -2.68 -29.41
C SER A 32 13.64 -3.08 -28.02
N ALA A 33 12.47 -2.59 -27.63
CA ALA A 33 11.79 -2.95 -26.39
C ALA A 33 11.35 -4.43 -26.40
N GLN A 34 10.78 -4.91 -27.53
CA GLN A 34 10.31 -6.28 -27.69
C GLN A 34 11.46 -7.30 -27.73
N LEU A 35 12.63 -6.90 -28.28
CA LEU A 35 13.72 -7.82 -28.55
C LEU A 35 14.21 -8.59 -27.31
N ASN A 36 14.22 -7.97 -26.15
CA ASN A 36 14.64 -8.63 -24.91
C ASN A 36 13.69 -9.77 -24.51
N ASP A 37 12.39 -9.57 -24.64
CA ASP A 37 11.40 -10.60 -24.33
C ASP A 37 11.43 -11.71 -25.39
N VAL A 38 11.58 -11.36 -26.65
CA VAL A 38 11.74 -12.31 -27.75
C VAL A 38 12.98 -13.19 -27.55
N LEU A 39 14.15 -12.62 -27.27
CA LEU A 39 15.39 -13.39 -27.04
C LEU A 39 15.27 -14.36 -25.85
N LYS A 40 14.48 -14.02 -24.85
CA LYS A 40 14.24 -14.87 -23.69
C LYS A 40 13.27 -16.03 -23.99
N SER A 41 12.35 -15.86 -24.93
CA SER A 41 11.19 -16.74 -25.12
C SER A 41 11.09 -17.39 -26.51
N LEU A 42 11.91 -16.97 -27.46
CA LEU A 42 11.84 -17.45 -28.85
C LEU A 42 11.97 -18.96 -28.94
N THR A 43 10.97 -19.57 -29.54
CA THR A 43 10.99 -20.98 -29.91
C THR A 43 10.83 -21.10 -31.39
N VAL A 44 11.75 -21.76 -32.05
CA VAL A 44 11.72 -22.01 -33.49
C VAL A 44 11.81 -23.52 -33.74
N LEU A 45 10.83 -24.09 -34.42
CA LEU A 45 10.76 -25.51 -34.72
C LEU A 45 10.45 -25.73 -36.20
N ASP A 46 11.23 -26.56 -36.84
CA ASP A 46 10.90 -27.09 -38.16
C ASP A 46 10.08 -28.40 -37.99
N LEU A 47 8.81 -28.34 -38.37
CA LEU A 47 7.87 -29.44 -38.15
C LEU A 47 7.97 -30.55 -39.23
N SER A 48 8.80 -30.35 -40.25
CA SER A 48 8.90 -31.26 -41.42
C SER A 48 10.30 -31.88 -41.60
N GLY A 49 11.13 -31.84 -40.54
CA GLY A 49 12.42 -32.53 -40.49
C GLY A 49 13.62 -31.72 -40.99
N GLY A 50 13.49 -30.42 -41.23
CA GLY A 50 14.60 -29.51 -41.47
C GLY A 50 15.36 -29.15 -40.18
N LYS A 51 16.38 -28.33 -40.34
CA LYS A 51 17.20 -27.86 -39.20
C LYS A 51 17.23 -26.34 -39.16
N ILE A 52 17.15 -25.78 -37.94
CA ILE A 52 17.45 -24.37 -37.69
C ILE A 52 18.97 -24.29 -37.51
N THR A 53 19.64 -23.46 -38.32
CA THR A 53 21.09 -23.33 -38.31
C THR A 53 21.58 -22.14 -37.49
N GLY A 54 20.73 -21.12 -37.31
CA GLY A 54 21.07 -19.95 -36.50
C GLY A 54 19.90 -18.99 -36.40
N VAL A 55 20.01 -18.10 -35.44
CA VAL A 55 19.14 -16.93 -35.30
C VAL A 55 20.04 -15.74 -35.07
N ASP A 56 20.06 -14.81 -36.00
CA ASP A 56 20.88 -13.62 -35.95
C ASP A 56 20.00 -12.39 -35.78
N TYR A 57 20.53 -11.37 -35.07
CA TYR A 57 19.86 -10.10 -34.90
C TYR A 57 20.85 -8.94 -34.84
N ASN A 58 20.41 -7.73 -35.21
CA ASN A 58 21.24 -6.55 -35.18
C ASN A 58 21.60 -6.16 -33.75
N SER A 59 22.88 -6.30 -33.39
CA SER A 59 23.43 -5.88 -32.12
C SER A 59 24.31 -4.65 -32.28
N GLU A 60 24.03 -3.58 -31.57
CA GLU A 60 24.84 -2.35 -31.58
C GLU A 60 25.42 -2.09 -30.20
N ALA A 61 26.67 -1.60 -30.17
CA ALA A 61 27.25 -1.13 -28.93
C ALA A 61 26.43 0.05 -28.35
N PRO A 62 26.29 0.15 -27.02
CA PRO A 62 25.60 1.26 -26.38
C PRO A 62 26.10 2.63 -26.91
N LEU A 63 25.19 3.59 -27.06
CA LEU A 63 25.49 4.92 -27.64
C LEU A 63 26.69 5.56 -26.95
N ALA A 64 26.73 5.55 -25.62
CA ALA A 64 27.85 6.08 -24.83
C ALA A 64 29.23 5.48 -25.27
N ARG A 65 29.26 4.20 -25.62
CA ARG A 65 30.47 3.54 -26.12
C ARG A 65 30.81 3.90 -27.53
N ARG A 66 29.81 4.07 -28.39
CA ARG A 66 29.99 4.55 -29.77
C ARG A 66 30.49 5.99 -29.77
N LEU A 67 29.97 6.84 -28.88
CA LEU A 67 30.42 8.22 -28.70
C LEU A 67 31.84 8.28 -28.14
N ALA A 68 32.22 7.39 -27.24
CA ALA A 68 33.57 7.31 -26.67
C ALA A 68 34.69 6.97 -27.72
N THR A 69 34.32 6.48 -28.91
CA THR A 69 35.24 6.26 -30.02
C THR A 69 35.57 7.54 -30.81
N LEU A 70 34.76 8.60 -30.60
CA LEU A 70 34.97 9.89 -31.22
C LEU A 70 36.03 10.70 -30.44
N ARG A 71 36.80 11.51 -31.15
CA ARG A 71 37.85 12.38 -30.54
C ARG A 71 37.26 13.50 -29.70
N LEU A 72 36.02 13.90 -29.96
CA LEU A 72 35.35 15.02 -29.29
C LEU A 72 35.02 14.77 -27.82
N GLY A 73 34.99 13.52 -27.36
CA GLY A 73 34.72 13.18 -25.95
C GLY A 73 33.38 13.71 -25.40
N LEU A 74 32.37 13.90 -26.26
CA LEU A 74 31.06 14.42 -25.91
C LEU A 74 30.12 13.30 -25.44
N GLY A 75 29.32 13.60 -24.43
CA GLY A 75 28.24 12.71 -23.97
C GLY A 75 27.00 12.78 -24.88
N GLU A 76 25.89 12.18 -24.42
CA GLU A 76 24.64 12.11 -25.20
C GLU A 76 23.92 13.46 -25.31
N ASN A 77 23.99 14.28 -24.27
CA ASN A 77 23.31 15.58 -24.16
C ASN A 77 24.29 16.68 -23.69
N PRO A 78 25.26 17.11 -24.51
CA PRO A 78 26.21 18.14 -24.13
C PRO A 78 25.53 19.51 -24.14
N SER A 79 25.89 20.36 -23.19
CA SER A 79 25.61 21.78 -23.25
C SER A 79 26.46 22.46 -24.34
N MET A 80 26.11 23.70 -24.71
CA MET A 80 26.95 24.51 -25.62
C MET A 80 28.35 24.70 -25.04
N ALA A 81 28.48 24.86 -23.74
CA ALA A 81 29.77 24.98 -23.05
C ALA A 81 30.60 23.69 -23.14
N ASP A 82 29.97 22.52 -22.96
CA ASP A 82 30.63 21.22 -23.10
C ASP A 82 31.09 21.01 -24.53
N PHE A 83 30.23 21.35 -25.51
CA PHE A 83 30.57 21.26 -26.93
C PHE A 83 31.77 22.14 -27.30
N LEU A 84 31.74 23.40 -26.89
CA LEU A 84 32.85 24.32 -27.12
C LEU A 84 34.10 23.85 -26.34
N GLY A 85 33.94 23.34 -25.10
CA GLY A 85 35.03 22.79 -24.31
C GLY A 85 35.75 21.63 -24.99
N ALA A 86 35.02 20.77 -25.70
CA ALA A 86 35.58 19.68 -26.49
C ALA A 86 36.40 20.15 -27.72
N LEU A 87 36.15 21.41 -28.17
CA LEU A 87 36.85 22.05 -29.29
C LEU A 87 38.11 22.85 -28.85
N ARG A 88 38.55 22.73 -27.57
CA ARG A 88 39.80 23.44 -27.15
C ARG A 88 40.99 23.09 -28.05
N GLY A 89 41.72 24.12 -28.45
CA GLY A 89 42.84 23.99 -29.39
C GLY A 89 42.45 24.09 -30.87
N ALA A 90 41.14 23.93 -31.19
CA ALA A 90 40.63 24.07 -32.56
C ALA A 90 40.60 25.52 -33.03
N ARG A 91 40.79 25.70 -34.33
CA ARG A 91 40.66 27.01 -34.98
C ARG A 91 39.16 27.32 -35.25
N LEU A 92 38.68 28.38 -34.62
CA LEU A 92 37.32 28.86 -34.74
C LEU A 92 37.25 30.26 -35.37
N GLU A 93 36.19 30.51 -36.10
CA GLU A 93 35.74 31.84 -36.50
C GLU A 93 34.44 32.14 -35.72
N VAL A 94 34.48 33.16 -34.86
CA VAL A 94 33.38 33.54 -34.01
C VAL A 94 32.90 34.91 -34.35
N ARG A 95 31.59 35.07 -34.56
CA ARG A 95 30.95 36.35 -34.87
C ARG A 95 29.80 36.58 -33.87
N SER A 96 29.86 37.67 -33.14
CA SER A 96 28.80 38.09 -32.22
C SER A 96 27.96 39.17 -32.86
N GLY A 97 26.69 38.88 -33.14
CA GLY A 97 25.76 39.82 -33.82
C GLY A 97 26.30 40.36 -35.14
N SER A 98 26.23 41.69 -35.32
CA SER A 98 26.73 42.41 -36.51
C SER A 98 28.22 42.74 -36.44
N GLY A 99 28.93 42.27 -35.41
CA GLY A 99 30.36 42.56 -35.19
C GLY A 99 31.32 41.89 -36.18
N THR A 100 32.57 42.31 -36.18
CA THR A 100 33.64 41.68 -36.95
C THR A 100 33.95 40.27 -36.45
N ALA A 101 34.13 39.35 -37.39
CA ALA A 101 34.50 37.99 -37.02
C ALA A 101 35.86 37.92 -36.34
N VAL A 102 35.97 37.25 -35.23
CA VAL A 102 37.22 36.96 -34.51
C VAL A 102 37.66 35.54 -34.87
N THR A 103 38.84 35.42 -35.48
CA THR A 103 39.40 34.11 -35.83
C THR A 103 40.58 33.81 -34.96
N GLY A 104 40.65 32.60 -34.38
CA GLY A 104 41.75 32.18 -33.52
C GLY A 104 41.59 30.75 -33.06
N LYS A 105 42.59 30.23 -32.31
CA LYS A 105 42.47 28.94 -31.63
C LYS A 105 41.79 29.11 -30.30
N LEU A 106 40.81 28.23 -29.98
CA LEU A 106 40.09 28.24 -28.71
C LEU A 106 41.01 27.87 -27.55
N LEU A 107 41.21 28.80 -26.63
CA LEU A 107 42.05 28.63 -25.44
C LEU A 107 41.26 28.10 -24.27
N SER A 108 40.16 28.75 -23.91
CA SER A 108 39.30 28.37 -22.78
C SER A 108 37.81 28.64 -23.03
N VAL A 109 36.95 27.94 -22.30
CA VAL A 109 35.51 28.17 -22.21
C VAL A 109 35.22 28.32 -20.73
N GLU A 110 34.65 29.46 -20.34
CA GLU A 110 34.38 29.78 -18.95
C GLU A 110 32.89 30.11 -18.78
N GLN A 111 32.27 29.50 -17.79
CA GLN A 111 30.93 29.95 -17.34
C GLN A 111 31.14 31.00 -16.25
N LYS A 112 30.60 32.16 -16.45
CA LYS A 112 30.64 33.31 -15.55
C LYS A 112 29.25 33.60 -15.03
N SER A 113 29.15 34.02 -13.77
CA SER A 113 27.90 34.44 -13.15
C SER A 113 28.05 35.83 -12.55
N ARG A 114 27.01 36.66 -12.67
CA ARG A 114 26.90 37.94 -12.00
C ARG A 114 25.58 38.05 -11.26
N VAL A 115 25.68 38.33 -9.99
CA VAL A 115 24.50 38.61 -9.14
C VAL A 115 24.08 40.07 -9.37
N LYS A 116 22.84 40.29 -9.77
CA LYS A 116 22.15 41.60 -9.81
C LYS A 116 20.96 41.51 -8.85
N ASP A 117 20.43 42.67 -8.44
CA ASP A 117 19.34 42.79 -7.45
C ASP A 117 18.07 41.96 -7.77
N ASN A 118 17.95 41.44 -8.98
CA ASN A 118 16.80 40.64 -9.46
C ASN A 118 17.16 39.20 -9.92
N GLY A 119 18.31 38.65 -9.53
CA GLY A 119 18.70 37.28 -9.84
C GLY A 119 20.15 37.11 -10.31
N THR A 120 20.59 35.85 -10.38
CA THR A 120 21.90 35.50 -10.92
C THR A 120 21.80 35.31 -12.42
N THR A 121 22.57 36.09 -13.20
CA THR A 121 22.69 35.92 -14.65
C THR A 121 23.97 35.13 -14.93
N GLU A 122 23.84 34.00 -15.61
CA GLU A 122 24.97 33.20 -16.07
C GLU A 122 25.19 33.39 -17.56
N TRP A 123 26.45 33.42 -17.96
CA TRP A 123 26.82 33.47 -19.39
C TRP A 123 28.11 32.67 -19.64
N THR A 124 28.26 32.23 -20.88
CA THR A 124 29.47 31.52 -21.33
C THR A 124 30.37 32.53 -22.08
N GLU A 125 31.65 32.56 -21.70
CA GLU A 125 32.67 33.36 -22.37
C GLU A 125 33.76 32.41 -22.92
N ILE A 126 34.17 32.66 -24.15
CA ILE A 126 35.24 31.94 -24.84
C ILE A 126 36.45 32.82 -25.06
N ALA A 127 37.66 32.28 -24.87
CA ALA A 127 38.89 33.00 -25.21
C ALA A 127 39.52 32.38 -26.44
N LEU A 128 39.85 33.23 -27.41
CA LEU A 128 40.51 32.85 -28.66
C LEU A 128 41.92 33.49 -28.75
N VAL A 129 42.89 32.71 -29.21
CA VAL A 129 44.28 33.18 -29.46
C VAL A 129 44.45 33.33 -30.96
N SER A 130 44.68 34.56 -31.42
CA SER A 130 44.94 34.87 -32.84
C SER A 130 46.35 34.37 -33.27
N ASP A 131 46.60 34.28 -34.57
CA ASP A 131 47.91 33.88 -35.12
C ASP A 131 49.04 34.87 -34.74
N ARG A 132 48.69 36.06 -34.27
CA ARG A 132 49.68 37.04 -33.73
C ARG A 132 49.92 36.93 -32.21
N GLY A 133 49.30 35.93 -31.56
CA GLY A 133 49.44 35.74 -30.10
C GLY A 133 48.50 36.62 -29.26
N GLU A 134 47.59 37.39 -29.88
CA GLU A 134 46.61 38.22 -29.16
C GLU A 134 45.48 37.34 -28.63
N VAL A 135 45.14 37.50 -27.35
CA VAL A 135 44.00 36.81 -26.73
C VAL A 135 42.77 37.73 -26.78
N ARG A 136 41.66 37.24 -27.33
CA ARG A 136 40.37 37.94 -27.37
C ARG A 136 39.29 37.08 -26.72
N THR A 137 38.55 37.70 -25.83
CA THR A 137 37.40 37.05 -25.19
C THR A 137 36.12 37.48 -25.94
N VAL A 138 35.20 36.53 -26.12
CA VAL A 138 33.90 36.72 -26.76
C VAL A 138 32.83 36.06 -25.91
N GLU A 139 31.79 36.83 -25.55
CA GLU A 139 30.62 36.30 -24.88
C GLU A 139 29.74 35.51 -25.88
N VAL A 140 29.35 34.32 -25.50
CA VAL A 140 28.43 33.46 -26.29
C VAL A 140 27.00 33.84 -25.96
N THR A 141 26.38 34.56 -26.87
CA THR A 141 24.99 34.99 -26.79
C THR A 141 24.14 34.24 -27.83
N PRO A 142 22.80 34.28 -27.79
CA PRO A 142 21.97 33.70 -28.83
C PRO A 142 22.26 34.22 -30.27
N SER A 143 22.87 35.39 -30.40
CA SER A 143 23.28 35.96 -31.68
C SER A 143 24.75 35.62 -32.07
N THR A 144 25.46 34.81 -31.27
CA THR A 144 26.83 34.41 -31.56
C THR A 144 26.84 33.20 -32.47
N SER A 145 27.52 33.33 -33.62
CA SER A 145 27.76 32.21 -34.52
C SER A 145 29.22 31.71 -34.37
N VAL A 146 29.39 30.40 -34.29
CA VAL A 146 30.70 29.76 -34.18
C VAL A 146 30.89 28.83 -35.38
N ARG A 147 31.92 29.08 -36.16
CA ARG A 147 32.31 28.24 -37.31
C ARG A 147 33.61 27.56 -37.01
N ILE A 148 33.60 26.22 -37.14
CA ILE A 148 34.82 25.41 -37.05
C ILE A 148 35.58 25.54 -38.36
N ALA A 149 36.83 26.00 -38.31
CA ALA A 149 37.65 26.18 -39.51
C ALA A 149 38.30 24.87 -40.01
N GLU A 150 38.53 23.91 -39.12
CA GLU A 150 39.18 22.65 -39.42
C GLU A 150 38.23 21.62 -40.00
N LYS A 151 38.48 21.14 -41.24
CA LYS A 151 37.64 20.19 -41.94
C LYS A 151 37.47 18.86 -41.20
N ASP A 152 38.55 18.34 -40.57
CA ASP A 152 38.54 17.07 -39.85
C ASP A 152 37.59 17.12 -38.65
N LEU A 153 37.55 18.24 -37.93
CA LEU A 153 36.63 18.43 -36.81
C LEU A 153 35.19 18.62 -37.28
N GLN A 154 34.98 19.28 -38.46
CA GLN A 154 33.62 19.37 -39.06
C GLN A 154 33.09 17.98 -39.38
N VAL A 155 33.93 17.08 -39.93
CA VAL A 155 33.55 15.68 -40.22
C VAL A 155 33.23 14.94 -38.92
N GLU A 156 34.03 15.16 -37.88
CA GLU A 156 33.84 14.51 -36.57
C GLU A 156 32.55 14.96 -35.90
N VAL A 157 32.21 16.25 -35.95
CA VAL A 157 30.90 16.75 -35.47
C VAL A 157 29.77 16.14 -36.27
N GLY A 158 29.95 16.03 -37.61
CA GLY A 158 28.97 15.34 -38.47
C GLY A 158 28.75 13.89 -38.07
N ARG A 159 29.80 13.14 -37.73
CA ARG A 159 29.75 11.78 -37.22
C ARG A 159 29.03 11.73 -35.86
N TYR A 160 29.36 12.63 -34.95
CA TYR A 160 28.70 12.74 -33.66
C TYR A 160 27.18 12.92 -33.82
N LEU A 161 26.77 13.89 -34.62
CA LEU A 161 25.35 14.16 -34.90
C LEU A 161 24.66 12.97 -35.61
N GLY A 162 25.37 12.32 -36.54
CA GLY A 162 24.89 11.11 -37.19
C GLY A 162 24.63 9.94 -36.20
N LEU A 163 25.51 9.78 -35.20
CA LEU A 163 25.31 8.75 -34.15
C LEU A 163 24.10 9.09 -33.26
N ILE A 164 23.93 10.37 -32.88
CA ILE A 164 22.76 10.80 -32.11
C ILE A 164 21.47 10.63 -32.91
N ALA A 165 21.46 11.02 -34.19
CA ALA A 165 20.29 10.85 -35.06
C ALA A 165 19.93 9.36 -35.25
N SER A 166 20.94 8.50 -35.53
CA SER A 166 20.71 7.06 -35.69
C SER A 166 20.17 6.38 -34.44
N SER A 167 20.43 6.90 -33.26
CA SER A 167 19.88 6.37 -32.00
C SER A 167 18.40 6.70 -31.82
N ARG A 168 17.87 7.71 -32.52
CA ARG A 168 16.45 8.12 -32.47
C ARG A 168 15.59 7.41 -33.53
N ASP A 169 16.15 7.06 -34.68
CA ASP A 169 15.38 6.62 -35.84
C ASP A 169 15.26 5.08 -35.99
N GLN A 170 15.99 4.29 -35.20
CA GLN A 170 15.97 2.81 -35.36
C GLN A 170 15.46 2.10 -34.13
N ASP A 171 14.13 2.12 -33.93
CA ASP A 171 13.49 1.22 -32.97
C ASP A 171 13.24 -0.17 -33.54
N VAL A 172 13.38 -0.38 -34.86
CA VAL A 172 13.15 -1.67 -35.50
C VAL A 172 14.43 -2.51 -35.56
N ARG A 173 14.37 -3.71 -35.00
CA ARG A 173 15.45 -4.72 -35.01
C ARG A 173 15.02 -5.91 -35.82
N ARG A 174 15.75 -6.21 -36.90
CA ARG A 174 15.52 -7.38 -37.74
C ARG A 174 16.17 -8.60 -37.14
N MET A 175 15.39 -9.65 -36.97
CA MET A 175 15.86 -10.98 -36.60
C MET A 175 15.77 -11.88 -37.84
N THR A 176 16.86 -12.59 -38.13
CA THR A 176 16.97 -13.52 -39.23
C THR A 176 17.06 -14.95 -38.68
N ILE A 177 16.13 -15.79 -39.07
CA ILE A 177 16.08 -17.20 -38.71
C ILE A 177 16.56 -18.00 -39.95
N SER A 178 17.74 -18.59 -39.86
CA SER A 178 18.32 -19.39 -40.95
C SER A 178 17.91 -20.85 -40.84
N THR A 179 17.33 -21.39 -41.93
CA THR A 179 16.86 -22.76 -41.97
C THR A 179 17.48 -23.54 -43.12
N THR A 180 17.72 -24.84 -42.91
CA THR A 180 18.22 -25.76 -43.98
C THR A 180 17.35 -27.00 -44.06
N GLY A 181 17.10 -27.46 -45.31
CA GLY A 181 16.33 -28.65 -45.55
C GLY A 181 15.93 -28.81 -47.02
N VAL A 182 15.17 -29.82 -47.35
CA VAL A 182 14.76 -30.14 -48.71
C VAL A 182 13.24 -30.03 -48.84
N GLY A 183 12.75 -29.50 -49.97
CA GLY A 183 11.33 -29.37 -50.24
C GLY A 183 10.62 -28.24 -49.48
N GLU A 184 9.28 -28.32 -49.48
CA GLU A 184 8.43 -27.38 -48.72
C GLU A 184 8.25 -27.88 -47.28
N ARG A 185 8.45 -27.02 -46.30
CA ARG A 185 8.45 -27.36 -44.88
C ARG A 185 7.64 -26.37 -44.09
N ASN A 186 7.07 -26.80 -42.98
CA ASN A 186 6.34 -25.95 -42.04
C ASN A 186 7.28 -25.50 -40.93
N LEU A 187 7.45 -24.19 -40.81
CA LEU A 187 8.22 -23.55 -39.74
C LEU A 187 7.26 -22.98 -38.67
N TYR A 188 7.43 -23.40 -37.44
CA TYR A 188 6.73 -22.89 -36.29
C TYR A 188 7.65 -21.92 -35.56
N VAL A 189 7.13 -20.70 -35.24
CA VAL A 189 7.84 -19.69 -34.50
C VAL A 189 6.91 -19.17 -33.39
N SER A 190 7.36 -19.17 -32.16
CA SER A 190 6.61 -18.55 -31.08
C SER A 190 7.51 -17.71 -30.17
N TYR A 191 6.95 -16.66 -29.60
CA TYR A 191 7.65 -15.75 -28.70
C TYR A 191 6.66 -15.02 -27.79
N ILE A 192 7.20 -14.41 -26.75
CA ILE A 192 6.51 -13.50 -25.85
C ILE A 192 6.96 -12.06 -26.15
N SER A 193 6.03 -11.11 -26.06
CA SER A 193 6.32 -9.68 -26.25
C SER A 193 5.40 -8.84 -25.38
N GLU A 194 5.86 -7.64 -25.03
CA GLU A 194 5.06 -6.64 -24.37
C GLU A 194 3.89 -6.19 -25.26
N VAL A 195 2.70 -6.09 -24.65
CA VAL A 195 1.46 -5.65 -25.30
C VAL A 195 0.60 -4.87 -24.32
N PRO A 196 -0.34 -4.02 -24.80
CA PRO A 196 -1.32 -3.40 -23.93
C PRO A 196 -2.16 -4.43 -23.16
N ILE A 197 -2.49 -4.10 -21.92
CA ILE A 197 -3.37 -4.93 -21.10
C ILE A 197 -4.78 -4.87 -21.67
N TRP A 198 -5.36 -6.01 -22.00
CA TRP A 198 -6.75 -6.10 -22.43
C TRP A 198 -7.70 -5.78 -21.26
N LYS A 199 -8.88 -5.20 -21.57
CA LYS A 199 -9.82 -4.68 -20.59
C LYS A 199 -11.20 -5.29 -20.85
N THR A 200 -11.98 -5.46 -19.75
CA THR A 200 -13.35 -5.96 -19.84
C THR A 200 -14.37 -4.86 -19.65
N THR A 201 -15.46 -4.95 -20.36
CA THR A 201 -16.66 -4.13 -20.14
C THR A 201 -17.91 -4.99 -20.30
N TYR A 202 -18.93 -4.69 -19.50
CA TYR A 202 -20.15 -5.47 -19.47
C TYR A 202 -21.37 -4.60 -19.73
N ARG A 203 -22.42 -5.19 -20.29
CA ARG A 203 -23.74 -4.57 -20.41
C ARG A 203 -24.77 -5.48 -19.78
N ILE A 204 -25.54 -4.95 -18.86
CA ILE A 204 -26.66 -5.65 -18.20
C ILE A 204 -27.93 -5.04 -18.74
N VAL A 205 -28.66 -5.82 -19.53
CA VAL A 205 -29.93 -5.41 -20.11
C VAL A 205 -31.06 -5.99 -19.28
N LEU A 206 -31.79 -5.10 -18.58
CA LEU A 206 -32.93 -5.46 -17.78
C LEU A 206 -34.19 -5.39 -18.64
N PRO A 207 -34.98 -6.47 -18.72
CA PRO A 207 -36.18 -6.51 -19.57
C PRO A 207 -37.29 -5.62 -19.04
N SER A 208 -38.14 -5.10 -19.94
CA SER A 208 -39.33 -4.36 -19.61
C SER A 208 -40.42 -5.25 -19.02
N LYS A 209 -40.45 -6.55 -19.34
CA LYS A 209 -41.42 -7.54 -18.87
C LYS A 209 -40.79 -8.45 -17.82
N ALA A 210 -41.49 -8.63 -16.69
CA ALA A 210 -41.00 -9.43 -15.55
C ALA A 210 -40.75 -10.93 -15.87
N GLU A 211 -41.36 -11.43 -16.95
CA GLU A 211 -41.23 -12.83 -17.37
C GLU A 211 -39.91 -13.17 -18.07
N LYS A 212 -39.22 -12.16 -18.59
CA LYS A 212 -37.93 -12.32 -19.28
C LYS A 212 -36.76 -12.15 -18.29
N LYS A 213 -35.71 -12.93 -18.43
CA LYS A 213 -34.49 -12.81 -17.63
C LYS A 213 -33.61 -11.65 -18.11
N PRO A 214 -32.87 -10.99 -17.21
CA PRO A 214 -31.82 -10.05 -17.60
C PRO A 214 -30.75 -10.70 -18.47
N LEU A 215 -30.25 -9.98 -19.47
CA LEU A 215 -29.15 -10.40 -20.33
C LEU A 215 -27.84 -9.74 -19.88
N LEU A 216 -26.77 -10.51 -19.75
CA LEU A 216 -25.41 -10.04 -19.55
C LEU A 216 -24.61 -10.23 -20.84
N GLN A 217 -24.04 -9.15 -21.35
CA GLN A 217 -23.08 -9.15 -22.44
C GLN A 217 -21.72 -8.71 -21.90
N GLY A 218 -20.67 -9.52 -22.12
CA GLY A 218 -19.30 -9.21 -21.76
C GLY A 218 -18.45 -9.00 -23.02
N TRP A 219 -17.64 -7.99 -23.02
CA TRP A 219 -16.74 -7.63 -24.11
C TRP A 219 -15.32 -7.44 -23.59
N ALA A 220 -14.34 -7.82 -24.41
CA ALA A 220 -12.94 -7.49 -24.17
C ALA A 220 -12.49 -6.42 -25.17
N ILE A 221 -11.81 -5.40 -24.67
CA ILE A 221 -11.11 -4.42 -25.50
C ILE A 221 -9.69 -4.93 -25.68
N VAL A 222 -9.33 -5.20 -26.93
CA VAL A 222 -8.05 -5.74 -27.35
C VAL A 222 -7.37 -4.76 -28.29
N ASP A 223 -6.12 -4.40 -27.98
CA ASP A 223 -5.33 -3.42 -28.72
C ASP A 223 -4.20 -4.18 -29.47
N ASN A 224 -4.18 -4.12 -30.81
CA ASN A 224 -3.08 -4.62 -31.61
C ASN A 224 -2.04 -3.53 -31.85
N THR A 225 -1.00 -3.49 -31.03
CA THR A 225 0.12 -2.53 -31.15
C THR A 225 1.39 -3.17 -31.69
N ILE A 226 1.35 -4.47 -32.00
CA ILE A 226 2.46 -5.14 -32.66
C ILE A 226 2.52 -4.78 -34.16
N GLY A 227 3.69 -4.88 -34.73
CA GLY A 227 3.97 -4.37 -36.09
C GLY A 227 3.26 -5.05 -37.23
N GLU A 228 2.35 -6.00 -37.01
CA GLU A 228 1.68 -6.81 -38.04
C GLU A 228 0.16 -6.91 -37.85
N ASP A 229 -0.55 -7.21 -38.91
CA ASP A 229 -1.99 -7.45 -38.89
C ASP A 229 -2.31 -8.85 -38.32
N TRP A 230 -3.32 -8.95 -37.48
CA TRP A 230 -3.93 -10.22 -37.12
C TRP A 230 -5.04 -10.55 -38.13
N ASN A 231 -4.82 -11.54 -38.96
CA ASN A 231 -5.80 -11.98 -39.93
C ASN A 231 -6.24 -13.41 -39.58
N ASP A 232 -7.52 -13.59 -39.25
CA ASP A 232 -8.09 -14.88 -38.89
C ASP A 232 -7.26 -15.63 -37.84
N VAL A 233 -7.03 -14.96 -36.68
CA VAL A 233 -6.16 -15.43 -35.61
C VAL A 233 -6.98 -16.00 -34.46
N GLU A 234 -6.57 -17.16 -33.94
CA GLU A 234 -7.09 -17.73 -32.71
C GLU A 234 -6.64 -16.83 -31.53
N VAL A 235 -7.59 -16.23 -30.82
CA VAL A 235 -7.29 -15.33 -29.68
C VAL A 235 -7.74 -15.95 -28.36
N SER A 236 -6.85 -15.97 -27.40
CA SER A 236 -7.12 -16.33 -26.01
C SER A 236 -6.78 -15.15 -25.09
N LEU A 237 -7.68 -14.86 -24.16
CA LEU A 237 -7.52 -13.80 -23.16
C LEU A 237 -7.40 -14.44 -21.78
N VAL A 238 -6.28 -14.26 -21.11
CA VAL A 238 -6.01 -14.86 -19.80
C VAL A 238 -6.21 -13.82 -18.69
N ALA A 239 -7.21 -14.06 -17.86
CA ALA A 239 -7.45 -13.30 -16.63
C ALA A 239 -6.51 -13.83 -15.55
N GLY A 240 -5.38 -13.15 -15.39
CA GLY A 240 -4.30 -13.49 -14.48
C GLY A 240 -2.98 -12.90 -14.95
N ALA A 241 -2.04 -12.80 -14.04
CA ALA A 241 -0.77 -12.17 -14.28
C ALA A 241 0.38 -13.15 -13.96
N PRO A 242 0.84 -13.94 -14.93
CA PRO A 242 2.03 -14.75 -14.74
C PRO A 242 3.24 -13.85 -14.46
N HIS A 243 4.19 -14.33 -13.67
CA HIS A 243 5.41 -13.56 -13.42
C HIS A 243 6.17 -13.30 -14.71
N SER A 244 6.42 -12.03 -15.01
CA SER A 244 7.23 -11.58 -16.14
C SER A 244 8.20 -10.52 -15.66
N PHE A 245 9.42 -10.50 -16.23
CA PHE A 245 10.45 -9.53 -15.95
C PHE A 245 11.25 -9.25 -17.23
N ILE A 246 11.80 -8.06 -17.33
CA ILE A 246 12.67 -7.65 -18.43
C ILE A 246 14.13 -7.94 -18.03
N GLN A 247 14.82 -8.69 -18.89
CA GLN A 247 16.26 -8.90 -18.79
C GLN A 247 16.92 -8.32 -20.03
N GLN A 248 17.90 -7.45 -19.86
CA GLN A 248 18.57 -6.80 -21.00
C GLN A 248 19.55 -7.77 -21.69
N LEU A 249 19.03 -8.61 -22.55
CA LEU A 249 19.80 -9.62 -23.32
C LEU A 249 20.33 -9.07 -24.65
N SER A 250 19.61 -8.10 -25.25
CA SER A 250 19.96 -7.55 -26.56
C SER A 250 21.18 -6.62 -26.54
N GLN A 251 21.47 -6.03 -25.39
CA GLN A 251 22.62 -5.12 -25.26
C GLN A 251 23.89 -5.88 -24.92
N PRO A 252 25.02 -5.64 -25.65
CA PRO A 252 26.29 -6.22 -25.28
C PRO A 252 26.76 -5.80 -23.89
N TYR A 253 27.02 -6.76 -23.04
CA TYR A 253 27.56 -6.54 -21.69
C TYR A 253 29.08 -6.58 -21.69
N TYR A 254 29.72 -5.56 -21.12
CA TYR A 254 31.15 -5.44 -21.05
C TYR A 254 31.64 -5.47 -19.59
N GLY A 255 32.25 -6.58 -19.20
CA GLY A 255 32.91 -6.70 -17.89
C GLY A 255 34.09 -5.75 -17.76
N ARG A 256 34.23 -5.08 -16.63
CA ARG A 256 35.45 -4.30 -16.31
C ARG A 256 36.60 -5.26 -16.05
N ARG A 257 37.70 -5.13 -16.84
CA ARG A 257 38.94 -5.87 -16.56
C ARG A 257 39.68 -5.14 -15.44
N PRO A 258 40.29 -5.86 -14.45
CA PRO A 258 41.14 -5.24 -13.47
C PRO A 258 42.38 -4.67 -14.17
N VAL A 259 42.75 -3.45 -13.81
CA VAL A 259 44.00 -2.83 -14.26
C VAL A 259 45.07 -3.28 -13.30
N VAL A 260 46.04 -4.06 -13.81
CA VAL A 260 47.22 -4.42 -13.06
C VAL A 260 48.27 -3.33 -13.35
N PRO A 261 48.69 -2.53 -12.36
CA PRO A 261 49.74 -1.54 -12.58
C PRO A 261 51.06 -2.27 -12.91
N LEU A 262 51.88 -1.65 -13.77
CA LEU A 262 53.21 -2.14 -14.00
C LEU A 262 54.00 -2.13 -12.69
N PRO A 263 54.77 -3.19 -12.36
CA PRO A 263 55.61 -3.17 -11.18
C PRO A 263 56.61 -2.02 -11.29
N GLU A 264 56.65 -1.17 -10.26
CA GLU A 264 57.67 -0.14 -10.16
C GLU A 264 59.05 -0.79 -10.07
N SER A 265 59.78 -0.84 -11.19
CA SER A 265 61.06 -1.54 -11.29
C SER A 265 62.23 -0.79 -10.66
N VAL A 266 62.02 0.42 -10.14
CA VAL A 266 63.08 1.21 -9.49
C VAL A 266 62.51 1.94 -8.28
N GLN A 267 62.85 1.52 -7.08
CA GLN A 267 62.76 2.34 -5.87
C GLN A 267 63.89 3.32 -5.83
N LEU A 268 63.62 4.57 -6.14
CA LEU A 268 64.63 5.66 -6.11
C LEU A 268 64.79 6.30 -4.73
N THR A 269 64.12 5.83 -3.72
CA THR A 269 64.22 6.31 -2.33
C THR A 269 65.15 5.40 -1.51
N PRO A 270 66.15 5.90 -0.82
CA PRO A 270 66.96 5.10 0.11
C PRO A 270 66.04 4.51 1.21
N GLN A 271 66.17 3.21 1.39
CA GLN A 271 65.43 2.53 2.46
C GLN A 271 66.16 2.70 3.78
N THR A 272 65.48 3.33 4.77
CA THR A 272 65.90 3.28 6.16
C THR A 272 65.31 2.04 6.81
N HIS A 273 66.15 1.12 7.26
CA HIS A 273 65.70 -0.05 8.00
C HIS A 273 65.31 0.35 9.44
N ALA A 274 64.05 0.25 9.82
CA ALA A 274 63.62 0.42 11.20
C ALA A 274 63.96 -0.86 12.00
N ALA A 275 64.46 -0.68 13.22
CA ALA A 275 64.74 -1.77 14.15
C ALA A 275 63.45 -2.52 14.53
N THR A 276 63.55 -3.83 14.68
CA THR A 276 62.48 -4.74 15.08
C THR A 276 61.92 -4.36 16.45
N LEU A 277 60.74 -3.83 16.51
CA LEU A 277 59.92 -3.73 17.72
C LEU A 277 58.72 -4.68 17.58
N GLU A 278 58.59 -5.58 18.55
CA GLU A 278 57.47 -6.54 18.64
C GLU A 278 56.12 -5.83 18.63
N THR A 279 55.24 -6.27 17.77
CA THR A 279 53.89 -5.74 17.65
C THR A 279 52.96 -6.48 18.61
N PRO A 280 52.25 -5.82 19.54
CA PRO A 280 51.17 -6.46 20.32
C PRO A 280 49.94 -6.73 19.45
N ALA A 281 49.41 -7.93 19.56
CA ALA A 281 48.26 -8.45 18.81
C ALA A 281 46.88 -7.83 19.21
N ALA A 282 46.76 -6.51 19.16
CA ALA A 282 45.52 -5.84 19.63
C ALA A 282 44.81 -4.94 18.57
N LEU A 283 45.16 -5.03 17.29
CA LEU A 283 44.58 -4.13 16.26
C LEU A 283 43.72 -4.82 15.18
N PHE A 284 43.38 -6.10 15.35
CA PHE A 284 42.52 -6.80 14.38
C PHE A 284 41.04 -6.94 14.74
N ALA A 285 40.60 -6.40 15.89
CA ALA A 285 39.22 -6.57 16.37
C ALA A 285 38.27 -5.37 16.10
N ALA A 286 38.70 -4.32 15.42
CA ALA A 286 37.91 -3.09 15.29
C ALA A 286 37.39 -2.77 13.87
N ARG A 287 37.29 -3.77 12.97
CA ARG A 287 36.87 -3.51 11.58
C ARG A 287 35.68 -4.35 11.08
N MET A 288 34.83 -4.82 11.97
CA MET A 288 33.62 -5.57 11.63
C MET A 288 32.38 -5.05 12.37
N LEU A 289 32.14 -3.76 12.37
CA LEU A 289 30.84 -3.21 12.77
C LEU A 289 30.66 -1.82 12.15
N GLY A 290 30.12 -1.78 10.96
CA GLY A 290 29.76 -0.56 10.28
C GLY A 290 28.63 -0.81 9.29
N GLY A 291 27.42 -0.94 9.80
CA GLY A 291 26.20 -0.96 9.01
C GLY A 291 25.85 0.44 8.52
N VAL A 292 25.48 0.56 7.26
CA VAL A 292 25.07 1.80 6.60
C VAL A 292 23.53 1.88 6.64
N PRO A 293 22.92 2.92 7.22
CA PRO A 293 21.51 3.21 7.03
C PRO A 293 21.34 4.22 5.90
N GLY A 294 20.62 3.84 4.87
CA GLY A 294 20.23 4.73 3.78
C GLY A 294 18.84 4.40 3.27
N GLY A 295 17.81 4.92 3.93
CA GLY A 295 16.46 4.92 3.43
C GLY A 295 16.12 6.27 2.82
N VAL A 296 15.69 6.30 1.56
CA VAL A 296 15.22 7.51 0.86
C VAL A 296 13.71 7.43 0.72
N ALA A 297 13.02 8.33 1.38
CA ALA A 297 11.59 8.57 1.20
C ALA A 297 11.41 9.54 0.03
N GLY A 298 10.64 9.14 -0.97
CA GLY A 298 10.25 10.01 -2.08
C GLY A 298 8.82 9.67 -2.53
N GLY A 299 7.83 10.33 -1.96
CA GLY A 299 6.46 10.33 -2.45
C GLY A 299 6.21 11.60 -3.25
N SER A 300 5.79 11.49 -4.50
CA SER A 300 5.29 12.61 -5.29
C SER A 300 3.82 12.45 -5.58
N THR A 301 3.04 13.37 -5.06
CA THR A 301 1.63 13.60 -5.38
C THR A 301 1.56 14.50 -6.62
N GLY A 302 0.95 13.98 -7.69
CA GLY A 302 0.62 14.77 -8.87
C GLY A 302 -0.82 14.53 -9.30
N GLY A 303 -1.72 15.39 -8.86
CA GLY A 303 -3.08 15.45 -9.36
C GLY A 303 -3.18 16.41 -10.53
N VAL A 304 -3.80 16.00 -11.63
CA VAL A 304 -4.11 16.89 -12.78
C VAL A 304 -5.62 16.98 -12.93
N VAL A 305 -6.09 18.20 -12.74
CA VAL A 305 -7.46 18.62 -13.07
C VAL A 305 -7.46 19.16 -14.49
N GLY A 306 -8.30 18.58 -15.35
CA GLY A 306 -8.53 19.10 -16.70
C GLY A 306 -9.99 18.92 -17.10
N GLY A 307 -10.78 19.94 -16.87
CA GLY A 307 -12.13 20.03 -17.40
C GLY A 307 -12.14 20.72 -18.75
N VAL A 308 -12.89 20.20 -19.73
CA VAL A 308 -13.18 20.87 -20.98
C VAL A 308 -14.68 20.96 -21.17
N ILE A 309 -15.16 22.17 -21.23
CA ILE A 309 -16.52 22.58 -21.63
C ILE A 309 -16.55 22.72 -23.13
N GLY A 310 -17.50 22.11 -23.80
CA GLY A 310 -17.79 22.39 -25.20
C GLY A 310 -19.19 21.93 -25.55
N GLY A 311 -20.14 22.85 -25.47
CA GLY A 311 -21.47 22.64 -26.01
C GLY A 311 -21.56 23.08 -27.47
N MET A 312 -22.37 22.39 -28.25
CA MET A 312 -23.04 22.96 -29.44
C MET A 312 -24.23 22.08 -29.88
N GLY A 313 -25.38 22.71 -29.96
CA GLY A 313 -26.32 22.77 -31.05
C GLY A 313 -27.09 21.48 -31.43
N GLY A 314 -28.37 21.48 -31.09
CA GLY A 314 -29.30 20.41 -31.42
C GLY A 314 -29.76 20.40 -32.88
N ALA A 315 -30.11 19.20 -33.32
CA ALA A 315 -31.06 18.93 -34.41
C ALA A 315 -32.16 18.03 -33.87
N PRO A 316 -33.41 18.13 -34.37
CA PRO A 316 -34.55 17.40 -33.82
C PRO A 316 -34.41 15.87 -34.11
N PRO A 317 -34.93 15.04 -33.20
CA PRO A 317 -34.79 13.57 -33.35
C PRO A 317 -35.75 13.03 -34.40
N PRO A 318 -35.34 12.01 -35.17
CA PRO A 318 -36.25 11.20 -35.95
C PRO A 318 -37.12 10.32 -35.04
N PRO A 319 -38.29 9.85 -35.51
CA PRO A 319 -39.23 9.07 -34.68
C PRO A 319 -38.64 7.73 -34.23
N SER A 320 -38.99 7.36 -33.01
CA SER A 320 -38.46 6.25 -32.22
C SER A 320 -38.52 4.87 -32.89
N PRO A 321 -37.42 4.14 -32.87
CA PRO A 321 -37.37 2.73 -33.28
C PRO A 321 -37.57 1.75 -32.11
N ALA A 322 -38.50 2.03 -31.20
CA ALA A 322 -38.70 1.20 -30.00
C ALA A 322 -39.16 -0.23 -30.26
N MET A 323 -39.75 -0.51 -31.44
CA MET A 323 -40.16 -1.88 -31.82
C MET A 323 -39.02 -2.68 -32.49
N ALA A 324 -38.14 -2.02 -33.24
CA ALA A 324 -37.03 -2.70 -33.93
C ALA A 324 -35.89 -3.13 -32.96
N GLU A 325 -35.71 -2.43 -31.83
CA GLU A 325 -34.70 -2.79 -30.82
C GLU A 325 -35.14 -3.97 -29.94
N GLU A 326 -36.44 -4.12 -29.65
CA GLU A 326 -36.98 -5.28 -28.93
C GLU A 326 -36.79 -6.57 -29.75
N GLU A 327 -36.99 -6.51 -31.06
CA GLU A 327 -36.74 -7.61 -31.98
C GLU A 327 -35.22 -7.94 -32.11
N ALA A 328 -34.35 -6.94 -32.12
CA ALA A 328 -32.90 -7.15 -32.18
C ALA A 328 -32.34 -7.79 -30.91
N VAL A 329 -32.89 -7.45 -29.73
CA VAL A 329 -32.52 -8.11 -28.46
C VAL A 329 -33.08 -9.54 -28.38
N GLU A 330 -34.19 -9.83 -29.05
CA GLU A 330 -34.79 -11.16 -29.10
C GLU A 330 -34.04 -12.07 -30.07
N VAL A 331 -33.62 -11.60 -31.23
CA VAL A 331 -32.73 -12.30 -32.18
C VAL A 331 -31.37 -12.60 -31.54
N ALA A 332 -30.79 -11.66 -30.77
CA ALA A 332 -29.55 -11.85 -30.02
C ALA A 332 -29.68 -12.92 -28.91
N ARG A 333 -30.90 -13.21 -28.42
CA ARG A 333 -31.16 -14.26 -27.43
C ARG A 333 -31.29 -15.65 -28.03
N GLU A 334 -31.83 -15.76 -29.21
CA GLU A 334 -31.96 -17.06 -29.90
C GLU A 334 -30.60 -17.63 -30.35
N GLU A 335 -29.59 -16.77 -30.54
CA GLU A 335 -28.22 -17.14 -30.88
C GLU A 335 -27.29 -17.29 -29.64
N SER A 336 -27.83 -17.49 -28.44
CA SER A 336 -27.04 -17.55 -27.18
C SER A 336 -26.25 -18.85 -27.03
N GLU A 337 -25.28 -19.10 -27.90
CA GLU A 337 -24.17 -19.99 -27.60
C GLU A 337 -23.05 -19.22 -26.86
N PRO A 338 -22.35 -19.84 -25.91
CA PRO A 338 -21.22 -19.19 -25.28
C PRO A 338 -20.17 -18.80 -26.29
N VAL A 339 -19.86 -17.54 -26.43
CA VAL A 339 -18.93 -16.96 -27.43
C VAL A 339 -17.47 -17.29 -27.13
N ALA A 340 -17.17 -17.65 -25.88
CA ALA A 340 -15.86 -18.11 -25.45
C ALA A 340 -15.98 -19.38 -24.61
N GLU A 341 -14.97 -20.25 -24.68
CA GLU A 341 -14.78 -21.37 -23.77
C GLU A 341 -13.86 -20.96 -22.61
N GLY A 342 -14.26 -21.33 -21.41
CA GLY A 342 -13.48 -21.05 -20.21
C GLY A 342 -12.63 -22.25 -19.82
N ASN A 343 -11.33 -22.06 -19.68
CA ASN A 343 -10.40 -23.07 -19.18
C ASN A 343 -9.73 -22.57 -17.91
N ALA A 344 -9.77 -23.38 -16.86
CA ALA A 344 -8.99 -23.09 -15.65
C ALA A 344 -7.54 -23.54 -15.88
N LEU A 345 -6.61 -22.60 -15.81
CA LEU A 345 -5.17 -22.83 -15.90
C LEU A 345 -4.54 -22.65 -14.51
N GLY A 346 -4.81 -23.57 -13.59
CA GLY A 346 -4.45 -23.39 -12.17
C GLY A 346 -5.24 -22.22 -11.57
N ASP A 347 -4.54 -21.20 -11.09
CA ASP A 347 -5.15 -19.96 -10.53
C ASP A 347 -5.53 -18.93 -11.63
N LEU A 348 -5.23 -19.20 -12.89
CA LEU A 348 -5.54 -18.35 -14.03
C LEU A 348 -6.81 -18.85 -14.74
N PHE A 349 -7.53 -17.93 -15.35
CA PHE A 349 -8.73 -18.23 -16.14
C PHE A 349 -8.55 -17.74 -17.57
N GLU A 350 -8.75 -18.62 -18.55
CA GLU A 350 -8.63 -18.33 -19.98
C GLU A 350 -10.02 -18.18 -20.63
N TYR A 351 -10.22 -17.10 -21.36
CA TYR A 351 -11.31 -16.95 -22.33
C TYR A 351 -10.77 -17.31 -23.73
N LYS A 352 -11.00 -18.49 -24.20
CA LYS A 352 -10.67 -18.90 -25.54
C LYS A 352 -11.82 -18.53 -26.47
N LEU A 353 -11.59 -17.56 -27.36
CA LEU A 353 -12.61 -17.15 -28.32
C LEU A 353 -12.89 -18.29 -29.32
N LYS A 354 -14.16 -18.55 -29.61
CA LYS A 354 -14.57 -19.57 -30.61
C LYS A 354 -14.34 -19.11 -32.03
N GLU A 355 -14.54 -17.81 -32.28
CA GLU A 355 -14.39 -17.20 -33.59
C GLU A 355 -12.96 -16.67 -33.76
N TYR A 356 -12.45 -16.82 -34.99
CA TYR A 356 -11.19 -16.21 -35.38
C TYR A 356 -11.34 -14.70 -35.47
N VAL A 357 -10.32 -13.97 -35.01
CA VAL A 357 -10.35 -12.51 -34.92
C VAL A 357 -9.40 -11.88 -35.92
N THR A 358 -9.90 -10.83 -36.59
CA THR A 358 -9.09 -9.97 -37.47
C THR A 358 -8.98 -8.57 -36.88
N ILE A 359 -7.76 -8.17 -36.49
CA ILE A 359 -7.45 -6.82 -35.99
C ILE A 359 -6.21 -6.31 -36.71
N ARG A 360 -6.35 -5.21 -37.45
CA ARG A 360 -5.21 -4.59 -38.13
C ARG A 360 -4.23 -3.99 -37.15
N LYS A 361 -2.99 -3.86 -37.57
CA LYS A 361 -1.97 -3.19 -36.75
C LYS A 361 -2.42 -1.76 -36.37
N ASN A 362 -2.09 -1.33 -35.16
CA ASN A 362 -2.46 -0.05 -34.58
C ASN A 362 -3.99 0.18 -34.51
N GLN A 363 -4.77 -0.89 -34.38
CA GLN A 363 -6.20 -0.84 -34.16
C GLN A 363 -6.59 -1.57 -32.89
N SER A 364 -7.69 -1.10 -32.29
CA SER A 364 -8.35 -1.75 -31.16
C SER A 364 -9.67 -2.35 -31.62
N ALA A 365 -10.05 -3.46 -31.00
CA ALA A 365 -11.32 -4.14 -31.26
C ALA A 365 -12.04 -4.44 -29.95
N LEU A 366 -13.38 -4.41 -30.01
CA LEU A 366 -14.27 -4.98 -29.00
C LEU A 366 -14.60 -6.41 -29.43
N VAL A 367 -14.12 -7.38 -28.68
CA VAL A 367 -14.35 -8.81 -28.93
C VAL A 367 -15.35 -9.35 -27.93
N PRO A 368 -16.43 -10.02 -28.35
CA PRO A 368 -17.40 -10.58 -27.41
C PRO A 368 -16.77 -11.77 -26.67
N ILE A 369 -16.91 -11.80 -25.35
CA ILE A 369 -16.41 -12.88 -24.49
C ILE A 369 -17.55 -13.68 -23.86
N LEU A 370 -18.70 -13.04 -23.64
CA LEU A 370 -19.85 -13.64 -22.96
C LEU A 370 -21.14 -13.02 -23.45
N GLN A 371 -22.14 -13.87 -23.70
CA GLN A 371 -23.52 -13.46 -23.84
C GLN A 371 -24.39 -14.53 -23.17
N THR A 372 -25.06 -14.19 -22.08
CA THR A 372 -25.84 -15.14 -21.29
C THR A 372 -26.95 -14.47 -20.49
N ASP A 373 -28.00 -15.22 -20.23
CA ASP A 373 -29.00 -14.83 -19.24
C ASP A 373 -28.42 -14.89 -17.82
N ILE A 374 -28.73 -13.91 -17.00
CA ILE A 374 -28.31 -13.86 -15.60
C ILE A 374 -29.51 -13.73 -14.65
N ALA A 375 -29.33 -14.17 -13.43
CA ALA A 375 -30.24 -13.82 -12.33
C ALA A 375 -29.79 -12.48 -11.74
N ALA A 376 -30.60 -11.44 -11.94
CA ALA A 376 -30.36 -10.13 -11.39
C ALA A 376 -31.62 -9.59 -10.72
N GLU A 377 -31.51 -9.18 -9.46
CA GLU A 377 -32.58 -8.59 -8.67
C GLU A 377 -32.30 -7.11 -8.44
N LYS A 378 -33.28 -6.26 -8.77
CA LYS A 378 -33.19 -4.81 -8.50
C LYS A 378 -33.39 -4.54 -7.01
N VAL A 379 -32.41 -3.90 -6.39
CA VAL A 379 -32.45 -3.46 -4.99
C VAL A 379 -31.83 -2.06 -4.87
N SER A 380 -32.08 -1.41 -3.75
CA SER A 380 -31.31 -0.24 -3.35
C SER A 380 -30.29 -0.63 -2.28
N LEU A 381 -29.15 -0.01 -2.26
CA LEU A 381 -28.05 -0.23 -1.30
C LEU A 381 -27.79 1.05 -0.53
N TRP A 382 -27.78 0.95 0.78
CA TRP A 382 -27.36 2.06 1.62
C TRP A 382 -26.32 1.63 2.65
N SER A 383 -25.32 2.45 2.81
CA SER A 383 -24.29 2.30 3.84
C SER A 383 -23.96 3.68 4.41
N GLU A 384 -23.70 3.76 5.71
CA GLU A 384 -23.29 5.00 6.34
C GLU A 384 -21.99 5.58 5.76
N SER A 385 -21.11 4.70 5.28
CA SER A 385 -19.85 5.09 4.62
C SER A 385 -20.05 5.92 3.33
N LEU A 386 -21.25 5.88 2.75
CA LEU A 386 -21.58 6.72 1.58
C LEU A 386 -21.69 8.21 1.95
N GLY A 387 -21.91 8.54 3.23
CA GLY A 387 -22.01 9.93 3.71
C GLY A 387 -23.24 10.70 3.19
N VAL A 388 -24.19 10.02 2.55
CA VAL A 388 -25.40 10.61 1.95
C VAL A 388 -26.65 9.88 2.39
N ALA A 389 -27.77 10.61 2.47
CA ALA A 389 -29.04 10.07 2.89
C ALA A 389 -29.76 9.24 1.79
N ARG A 390 -29.38 9.42 0.53
CA ARG A 390 -29.97 8.68 -0.58
C ARG A 390 -29.19 7.42 -0.89
N PRO A 391 -29.86 6.24 -0.97
CA PRO A 391 -29.25 4.98 -1.36
C PRO A 391 -28.76 4.99 -2.80
N LEU A 392 -27.95 3.99 -3.14
CA LEU A 392 -27.60 3.68 -4.51
C LEU A 392 -28.57 2.63 -5.07
N ARG A 393 -28.98 2.77 -6.33
CA ARG A 393 -29.60 1.66 -7.07
C ARG A 393 -28.56 0.59 -7.33
N ALA A 394 -28.90 -0.65 -7.08
CA ALA A 394 -28.01 -1.78 -7.22
C ALA A 394 -28.73 -3.00 -7.80
N LEU A 395 -27.93 -3.93 -8.30
CA LEU A 395 -28.36 -5.24 -8.75
C LEU A 395 -27.69 -6.32 -7.91
N TRP A 396 -28.44 -7.24 -7.35
CA TRP A 396 -27.94 -8.52 -6.91
C TRP A 396 -27.75 -9.41 -8.14
N VAL A 397 -26.51 -9.63 -8.55
CA VAL A 397 -26.16 -10.44 -9.71
C VAL A 397 -25.58 -11.77 -9.23
N ASN A 398 -26.11 -12.87 -9.76
CA ASN A 398 -25.54 -14.20 -9.58
C ASN A 398 -24.90 -14.65 -10.88
N ASN A 399 -23.60 -14.97 -10.85
CA ASN A 399 -22.88 -15.51 -11.99
C ASN A 399 -23.26 -17.00 -12.20
N ALA A 400 -24.29 -17.25 -12.95
CA ALA A 400 -24.73 -18.61 -13.31
C ALA A 400 -23.96 -19.20 -14.51
N SER A 401 -23.01 -18.44 -15.12
CA SER A 401 -22.20 -18.93 -16.22
C SER A 401 -21.07 -19.85 -15.73
N SER A 402 -20.47 -20.60 -16.66
CA SER A 402 -19.24 -21.39 -16.39
C SER A 402 -17.98 -20.54 -16.38
N LEU A 403 -18.08 -19.26 -16.73
CA LEU A 403 -16.95 -18.33 -16.86
C LEU A 403 -16.78 -17.49 -15.60
N THR A 404 -15.55 -17.24 -15.18
CA THR A 404 -15.28 -16.18 -14.23
C THR A 404 -15.48 -14.84 -14.94
N LEU A 405 -16.31 -13.95 -14.42
CA LEU A 405 -16.42 -12.57 -14.92
C LEU A 405 -15.21 -11.80 -14.38
N ASP A 406 -14.36 -11.32 -15.28
CA ASP A 406 -13.18 -10.53 -14.87
C ASP A 406 -13.57 -9.11 -14.49
N GLY A 407 -12.73 -8.43 -13.68
CA GLY A 407 -13.01 -7.06 -13.24
C GLY A 407 -13.02 -6.05 -14.38
N GLY A 408 -13.99 -5.13 -14.37
CA GLY A 408 -14.13 -4.11 -15.40
C GLY A 408 -15.27 -3.13 -15.15
N SER A 409 -15.62 -2.34 -16.15
CA SER A 409 -16.79 -1.47 -16.11
C SER A 409 -18.06 -2.20 -16.54
N PHE A 410 -19.21 -1.82 -15.99
CA PHE A 410 -20.48 -2.29 -16.49
C PHE A 410 -21.48 -1.14 -16.66
N SER A 411 -22.35 -1.25 -17.64
CA SER A 411 -23.49 -0.36 -17.83
C SER A 411 -24.80 -1.14 -17.69
N VAL A 412 -25.82 -0.46 -17.19
CA VAL A 412 -27.18 -1.00 -17.02
C VAL A 412 -28.13 -0.29 -17.97
N LEU A 413 -28.80 -1.07 -18.79
CA LEU A 413 -29.92 -0.65 -19.61
C LEU A 413 -31.21 -1.17 -18.94
N ASP A 414 -32.10 -0.30 -18.54
CA ASP A 414 -33.39 -0.65 -17.95
C ASP A 414 -34.54 -0.20 -18.87
N SER A 415 -35.29 -1.17 -19.39
CA SER A 415 -36.36 -0.88 -20.33
C SER A 415 -35.89 -0.01 -21.52
N ASN A 416 -34.81 -0.40 -22.14
CA ASN A 416 -34.14 0.27 -23.26
C ASN A 416 -33.61 1.69 -22.97
N THR A 417 -33.47 2.06 -21.70
CA THR A 417 -32.94 3.35 -21.30
C THR A 417 -31.68 3.15 -20.49
N PHE A 418 -30.66 3.95 -20.73
CA PHE A 418 -29.44 3.94 -19.92
C PHE A 418 -29.79 4.33 -18.46
N ALA A 419 -29.59 3.40 -17.54
CA ALA A 419 -29.96 3.56 -16.14
C ALA A 419 -28.77 3.91 -15.23
N GLY A 420 -27.55 3.73 -15.72
CA GLY A 420 -26.32 4.04 -15.00
C GLY A 420 -25.20 3.04 -15.30
N GLU A 421 -24.08 3.25 -14.63
CA GLU A 421 -22.85 2.44 -14.79
C GLU A 421 -22.13 2.25 -13.46
N GLY A 422 -21.24 1.28 -13.41
CA GLY A 422 -20.43 0.99 -12.22
C GLY A 422 -19.21 0.14 -12.55
N LEU A 423 -18.56 -0.34 -11.50
CA LEU A 423 -17.42 -1.24 -11.59
C LEU A 423 -17.80 -2.60 -11.01
N ILE A 424 -17.32 -3.64 -11.67
CA ILE A 424 -17.43 -5.03 -11.23
C ILE A 424 -16.03 -5.55 -10.89
N GLU A 425 -15.90 -6.19 -9.74
CA GLU A 425 -14.74 -7.00 -9.41
C GLU A 425 -14.93 -8.40 -9.99
N ALA A 426 -13.87 -9.20 -10.00
CA ALA A 426 -13.95 -10.56 -10.51
C ALA A 426 -15.02 -11.38 -9.75
N ILE A 427 -15.94 -12.02 -10.51
CA ILE A 427 -17.01 -12.86 -9.96
C ILE A 427 -16.84 -14.28 -10.52
N LYS A 428 -16.56 -15.24 -9.65
CA LYS A 428 -16.43 -16.65 -10.02
C LYS A 428 -17.78 -17.28 -10.32
N PRO A 429 -17.83 -18.42 -11.05
CA PRO A 429 -19.05 -19.18 -11.24
C PRO A 429 -19.73 -19.50 -9.91
N GLY A 430 -21.05 -19.27 -9.85
CA GLY A 430 -21.89 -19.47 -8.65
C GLY A 430 -21.79 -18.38 -7.59
N GLU A 431 -20.89 -17.40 -7.72
CA GLU A 431 -20.82 -16.27 -6.78
C GLU A 431 -21.92 -15.25 -7.03
N ARG A 432 -22.37 -14.63 -5.93
CA ARG A 432 -23.34 -13.55 -5.95
C ARG A 432 -22.67 -12.23 -5.53
N ARG A 433 -22.94 -11.17 -6.27
CA ARG A 433 -22.41 -9.83 -6.01
C ARG A 433 -23.49 -8.75 -6.08
N LEU A 434 -23.30 -7.72 -5.26
CA LEU A 434 -24.14 -6.52 -5.27
C LEU A 434 -23.41 -5.43 -6.07
N LEU A 435 -24.01 -4.99 -7.18
CA LEU A 435 -23.44 -4.04 -8.12
C LEU A 435 -24.24 -2.74 -8.12
N SER A 436 -23.69 -1.65 -7.64
CA SER A 436 -24.33 -0.33 -7.63
C SER A 436 -24.04 0.42 -8.94
N TYR A 437 -25.06 1.10 -9.48
CA TYR A 437 -24.97 1.76 -10.80
C TYR A 437 -25.57 3.17 -10.88
N ALA A 438 -26.38 3.61 -9.91
CA ALA A 438 -26.98 4.93 -9.90
C ALA A 438 -27.41 5.35 -8.48
N THR A 439 -27.79 6.61 -8.29
CA THR A 439 -28.44 7.07 -7.04
C THR A 439 -29.95 6.77 -7.09
N ASP A 440 -30.49 6.25 -6.01
CA ASP A 440 -31.95 6.05 -5.87
C ASP A 440 -32.60 7.31 -5.26
N LEU A 441 -33.31 8.04 -6.09
CA LEU A 441 -34.03 9.25 -5.67
C LEU A 441 -35.36 8.94 -4.96
N GLY A 442 -35.84 7.71 -5.04
CA GLY A 442 -37.11 7.28 -4.46
C GLY A 442 -37.03 6.93 -2.97
N LEU A 443 -35.87 6.72 -2.43
CA LEU A 443 -35.64 6.39 -1.02
C LEU A 443 -34.83 7.46 -0.29
N LEU A 444 -35.15 7.62 1.00
CA LEU A 444 -34.38 8.47 1.92
C LEU A 444 -34.13 7.69 3.21
N VAL A 445 -32.91 7.68 3.68
CA VAL A 445 -32.47 7.01 4.91
C VAL A 445 -31.93 8.05 5.90
N ASP A 446 -32.47 8.01 7.11
CA ASP A 446 -32.01 8.77 8.26
C ASP A 446 -31.53 7.80 9.35
N THR A 447 -30.55 8.18 10.14
CA THR A 447 -30.01 7.34 11.19
C THR A 447 -30.08 8.04 12.55
N ARG A 448 -30.43 7.26 13.56
CA ARG A 448 -30.41 7.71 14.97
C ARG A 448 -29.63 6.69 15.78
N GLN A 449 -28.74 7.17 16.60
CA GLN A 449 -27.93 6.34 17.48
C GLN A 449 -28.27 6.70 18.92
N ASP A 450 -28.51 5.68 19.74
CA ASP A 450 -28.78 5.80 21.16
C ASP A 450 -27.84 4.84 21.90
N SER A 451 -27.03 5.37 22.81
CA SER A 451 -26.11 4.58 23.64
C SER A 451 -26.83 4.19 24.93
N GLY A 452 -26.95 2.89 25.17
CA GLY A 452 -27.55 2.35 26.39
C GLY A 452 -26.57 2.39 27.58
N HIS A 453 -27.16 2.38 28.78
CA HIS A 453 -26.38 2.36 30.01
C HIS A 453 -25.68 1.01 30.18
N GLU A 454 -24.45 1.08 30.67
CA GLU A 454 -23.64 -0.06 31.06
C GLU A 454 -24.31 -0.82 32.23
N ARG A 455 -24.60 -2.09 32.05
CA ARG A 455 -25.14 -2.97 33.12
C ARG A 455 -24.13 -4.09 33.39
N VAL A 456 -23.78 -4.27 34.65
CA VAL A 456 -22.96 -5.42 35.08
C VAL A 456 -23.79 -6.70 34.93
N THR A 457 -23.24 -7.66 34.21
CA THR A 457 -23.87 -8.96 33.94
C THR A 457 -23.22 -10.11 34.70
N ARG A 458 -21.94 -9.97 35.08
CA ARG A 458 -21.21 -11.01 35.80
C ARG A 458 -20.14 -10.40 36.69
N VAL A 459 -19.97 -10.97 37.88
CA VAL A 459 -18.88 -10.65 38.81
C VAL A 459 -18.11 -11.92 39.12
N ARG A 460 -16.83 -11.90 38.89
CA ARG A 460 -15.92 -13.00 39.25
C ARG A 460 -14.84 -12.49 40.19
N ILE A 461 -14.70 -13.19 41.31
CA ILE A 461 -13.61 -12.97 42.29
C ILE A 461 -12.69 -14.18 42.24
N TYR A 462 -11.42 -13.93 42.02
CA TYR A 462 -10.41 -14.99 41.96
C TYR A 462 -9.02 -14.41 42.31
N ARG A 463 -8.33 -15.06 43.25
CA ARG A 463 -6.97 -14.72 43.71
C ARG A 463 -6.80 -13.23 44.02
N GLY A 464 -7.70 -12.67 44.81
CA GLY A 464 -7.61 -11.30 45.28
C GLY A 464 -8.01 -10.22 44.26
N THR A 465 -8.52 -10.61 43.08
CA THR A 465 -9.02 -9.69 42.05
C THR A 465 -10.50 -9.92 41.81
N MET A 466 -11.30 -8.87 41.89
CA MET A 466 -12.69 -8.86 41.46
C MET A 466 -12.76 -8.32 40.02
N THR A 467 -13.24 -9.13 39.11
CA THR A 467 -13.51 -8.75 37.72
C THR A 467 -15.01 -8.60 37.52
N THR A 468 -15.45 -7.42 37.16
CA THR A 468 -16.83 -7.18 36.75
C THR A 468 -16.90 -7.24 35.22
N THR A 469 -17.84 -7.98 34.69
CA THR A 469 -18.20 -7.93 33.26
C THR A 469 -19.47 -7.12 33.15
N SER A 470 -19.40 -6.01 32.45
CA SER A 470 -20.55 -5.21 32.06
C SER A 470 -20.79 -5.31 30.57
N GLU A 471 -21.97 -4.98 30.16
CA GLU A 471 -22.37 -4.98 28.76
C GLU A 471 -22.73 -3.55 28.34
N GLU A 472 -21.88 -2.99 27.46
CA GLU A 472 -22.21 -1.74 26.78
C GLU A 472 -23.14 -2.05 25.63
N ARG A 473 -24.32 -1.41 25.59
CA ARG A 473 -25.32 -1.60 24.54
C ARG A 473 -25.49 -0.35 23.71
N GLU A 474 -25.55 -0.53 22.42
CA GLU A 474 -25.80 0.53 21.47
C GLU A 474 -26.98 0.15 20.58
N LYS A 475 -27.87 1.11 20.36
CA LYS A 475 -29.05 0.97 19.49
C LYS A 475 -28.91 1.91 18.32
N LYS A 476 -28.89 1.35 17.13
CA LYS A 476 -28.89 2.15 15.89
C LYS A 476 -30.20 1.93 15.16
N THR A 477 -30.93 3.01 14.95
CA THR A 477 -32.21 3.02 14.24
C THR A 477 -32.03 3.63 12.87
N TYR A 478 -32.30 2.86 11.84
CA TYR A 478 -32.40 3.31 10.45
C TYR A 478 -33.86 3.60 10.14
N VAL A 479 -34.13 4.83 9.77
CA VAL A 479 -35.51 5.28 9.38
C VAL A 479 -35.49 5.44 7.87
N VAL A 480 -36.21 4.57 7.17
CA VAL A 480 -36.25 4.52 5.71
C VAL A 480 -37.60 4.99 5.22
N ARG A 481 -37.60 6.02 4.38
CA ARG A 481 -38.80 6.57 3.76
C ARG A 481 -38.82 6.30 2.27
N ASN A 482 -39.86 5.67 1.78
CA ASN A 482 -40.12 5.50 0.36
C ASN A 482 -40.97 6.69 -0.14
N GLU A 483 -40.33 7.53 -0.97
CA GLU A 483 -41.00 8.68 -1.61
C GLU A 483 -41.60 8.35 -2.97
N ASP A 484 -41.40 7.12 -3.46
CA ASP A 484 -41.90 6.66 -4.75
C ASP A 484 -43.34 6.11 -4.67
N THR A 485 -43.93 5.84 -5.83
CA THR A 485 -45.25 5.21 -6.00
C THR A 485 -45.18 3.70 -6.13
N THR A 486 -43.99 3.12 -6.16
CA THR A 486 -43.72 1.69 -6.27
C THR A 486 -43.07 1.15 -4.99
N PRO A 487 -43.30 -0.12 -4.63
CA PRO A 487 -42.56 -0.73 -3.52
C PRO A 487 -41.05 -0.81 -3.85
N ARG A 488 -40.22 -0.64 -2.82
CA ARG A 488 -38.75 -0.68 -2.95
C ARG A 488 -38.15 -1.67 -1.96
N THR A 489 -37.13 -2.38 -2.41
CA THR A 489 -36.32 -3.23 -1.56
C THR A 489 -34.97 -2.54 -1.28
N LEU A 490 -34.66 -2.32 0.00
CA LEU A 490 -33.44 -1.70 0.43
C LEU A 490 -32.57 -2.73 1.17
N VAL A 491 -31.30 -2.78 0.84
CA VAL A 491 -30.25 -3.48 1.58
C VAL A 491 -29.46 -2.43 2.37
N ILE A 492 -29.45 -2.56 3.69
CA ILE A 492 -28.68 -1.68 4.57
C ILE A 492 -27.42 -2.44 4.99
N GLU A 493 -26.25 -1.84 4.73
CA GLU A 493 -24.96 -2.30 5.23
C GLU A 493 -24.66 -1.65 6.58
N HIS A 494 -24.68 -2.46 7.62
CA HIS A 494 -24.32 -2.06 8.98
C HIS A 494 -22.90 -2.57 9.28
N PRO A 495 -21.97 -1.73 9.77
CA PRO A 495 -20.60 -2.15 10.03
C PRO A 495 -20.52 -3.18 11.16
N ALA A 496 -19.83 -4.28 10.92
CA ALA A 496 -19.47 -5.27 11.95
C ALA A 496 -18.21 -4.79 12.67
N ARG A 497 -18.42 -4.17 13.85
CA ARG A 497 -17.34 -3.59 14.65
C ARG A 497 -16.61 -4.68 15.46
N PRO A 498 -15.27 -4.61 15.62
CA PRO A 498 -14.54 -5.52 16.52
C PRO A 498 -15.12 -5.49 17.94
N GLU A 499 -15.23 -6.66 18.57
CA GLU A 499 -15.77 -6.86 19.93
C GLU A 499 -17.28 -6.61 20.10
N TRP A 500 -17.94 -5.91 19.15
CA TRP A 500 -19.40 -5.72 19.15
C TRP A 500 -20.11 -6.90 18.49
N LYS A 501 -21.18 -7.34 19.10
CA LYS A 501 -22.02 -8.43 18.59
C LYS A 501 -23.47 -7.96 18.50
N LEU A 502 -24.16 -8.40 17.45
CA LEU A 502 -25.59 -8.19 17.36
C LEU A 502 -26.29 -8.86 18.55
N ALA A 503 -27.19 -8.15 19.18
CA ALA A 503 -28.01 -8.68 20.26
C ALA A 503 -28.94 -9.78 19.73
N GLU A 504 -29.16 -10.82 20.53
CA GLU A 504 -29.95 -11.99 20.12
C GLU A 504 -31.45 -11.67 19.87
N ASP A 505 -31.93 -10.62 20.49
CA ASP A 505 -33.32 -10.11 20.38
C ASP A 505 -33.52 -9.17 19.16
N GLY A 506 -32.49 -8.91 18.38
CA GLY A 506 -32.51 -8.03 17.22
C GLY A 506 -32.86 -8.72 15.89
N PRO A 507 -33.00 -7.92 14.82
CA PRO A 507 -33.20 -8.44 13.47
C PRO A 507 -31.97 -9.26 13.02
N LYS A 508 -32.24 -10.37 12.34
CA LYS A 508 -31.18 -11.20 11.78
C LYS A 508 -30.74 -10.63 10.43
N PRO A 509 -29.44 -10.47 10.19
CA PRO A 509 -28.96 -10.06 8.88
C PRO A 509 -29.25 -11.15 7.84
N GLU A 510 -29.59 -10.76 6.61
CA GLU A 510 -29.71 -11.68 5.47
C GLU A 510 -28.34 -12.27 5.12
N GLU A 511 -27.28 -11.46 5.21
CA GLU A 511 -25.92 -11.84 4.88
C GLU A 511 -24.89 -11.25 5.86
N LYS A 512 -23.86 -12.01 6.14
CA LYS A 512 -22.66 -11.54 6.85
C LYS A 512 -21.49 -11.52 5.87
N ALA A 513 -21.07 -10.34 5.48
CA ALA A 513 -19.88 -10.14 4.67
C ALA A 513 -18.69 -9.76 5.56
N SER A 514 -17.48 -9.71 4.99
CA SER A 514 -16.29 -9.30 5.74
C SER A 514 -16.46 -7.86 6.25
N GLY A 515 -16.61 -7.71 7.57
CA GLY A 515 -16.76 -6.41 8.23
C GLY A 515 -18.14 -5.75 8.13
N LEU A 516 -19.17 -6.44 7.61
CA LEU A 516 -20.50 -5.87 7.40
C LEU A 516 -21.61 -6.88 7.70
N TYR A 517 -22.75 -6.37 8.19
CA TYR A 517 -24.03 -7.06 8.24
C TYR A 517 -24.97 -6.44 7.22
N ARG A 518 -25.61 -7.25 6.37
CA ARG A 518 -26.60 -6.79 5.40
C ARG A 518 -28.02 -7.12 5.86
N PHE A 519 -28.82 -6.09 6.00
CA PHE A 519 -30.23 -6.22 6.37
C PHE A 519 -31.10 -5.82 5.18
N ARG A 520 -32.10 -6.66 4.87
CA ARG A 520 -33.08 -6.40 3.81
C ARG A 520 -34.35 -5.84 4.39
N LEU A 521 -34.83 -4.74 3.80
CA LEU A 521 -36.11 -4.14 4.10
C LEU A 521 -36.97 -4.01 2.83
N SER A 522 -38.25 -4.33 2.92
CA SER A 522 -39.23 -4.01 1.87
C SER A 522 -40.07 -2.83 2.34
N ILE A 523 -40.09 -1.76 1.56
CA ILE A 523 -40.74 -0.51 1.91
C ILE A 523 -41.85 -0.24 0.90
N GLU A 524 -43.11 -0.27 1.39
CA GLU A 524 -44.29 0.01 0.58
C GLU A 524 -44.32 1.46 0.07
N PRO A 525 -45.03 1.76 -1.02
CA PRO A 525 -45.13 3.10 -1.57
C PRO A 525 -45.55 4.14 -0.52
N LYS A 526 -44.85 5.27 -0.46
CA LYS A 526 -45.16 6.39 0.45
C LYS A 526 -45.11 6.02 1.95
N LYS A 527 -44.52 4.88 2.31
CA LYS A 527 -44.39 4.42 3.71
C LYS A 527 -43.00 4.68 4.26
N THR A 528 -42.93 4.64 5.59
CA THR A 528 -41.69 4.74 6.36
C THR A 528 -41.54 3.47 7.18
N GLU A 529 -40.43 2.78 7.01
CA GLU A 529 -40.02 1.60 7.78
C GLU A 529 -38.83 1.91 8.69
N ARG A 530 -38.73 1.14 9.76
CA ARG A 530 -37.65 1.30 10.74
C ARG A 530 -36.92 -0.02 10.96
N LEU A 531 -35.60 0.01 10.85
CA LEU A 531 -34.74 -1.09 11.25
C LEU A 531 -34.02 -0.67 12.52
N LEU A 532 -34.22 -1.43 13.60
CA LEU A 532 -33.50 -1.23 14.87
C LEU A 532 -32.43 -2.31 15.00
N VAL A 533 -31.16 -1.91 14.94
CA VAL A 533 -30.00 -2.77 15.16
C VAL A 533 -29.48 -2.53 16.58
N ASN A 534 -29.52 -3.57 17.40
CA ASN A 534 -28.96 -3.57 18.74
C ASN A 534 -27.62 -4.30 18.74
N GLU A 535 -26.61 -3.67 19.27
CA GLU A 535 -25.28 -4.26 19.46
C GLU A 535 -24.87 -4.23 20.93
N ALA A 536 -24.08 -5.19 21.33
CA ALA A 536 -23.54 -5.28 22.68
C ALA A 536 -22.05 -5.64 22.66
N LYS A 537 -21.31 -5.02 23.58
CA LYS A 537 -19.87 -5.26 23.77
C LYS A 537 -19.60 -5.55 25.24
N PRO A 538 -18.88 -6.64 25.58
CA PRO A 538 -18.47 -6.91 26.94
C PRO A 538 -17.33 -5.98 27.37
N LEU A 539 -17.47 -5.35 28.51
CA LEU A 539 -16.44 -4.56 29.18
C LEU A 539 -15.99 -5.29 30.44
N TYR A 540 -14.69 -5.35 30.67
CA TYR A 540 -14.08 -5.98 31.84
C TYR A 540 -13.39 -4.94 32.70
N THR A 541 -13.86 -4.79 33.95
CA THR A 541 -13.20 -3.91 34.93
C THR A 541 -12.65 -4.74 36.06
N GLN A 542 -11.42 -4.49 36.47
CA GLN A 542 -10.75 -5.23 37.54
C GLN A 542 -10.52 -4.33 38.74
N TYR A 543 -10.84 -4.89 39.91
CA TYR A 543 -10.62 -4.24 41.21
C TYR A 543 -9.77 -5.17 42.09
N ALA A 544 -8.69 -4.66 42.68
CA ALA A 544 -7.91 -5.39 43.67
C ALA A 544 -8.66 -5.40 45.01
N LEU A 545 -8.93 -6.56 45.60
CA LEU A 545 -9.65 -6.68 46.87
C LEU A 545 -8.93 -6.01 48.04
N SER A 546 -7.60 -5.94 47.99
CA SER A 546 -6.79 -5.20 48.99
C SER A 546 -7.10 -3.68 49.06
N GLY A 547 -7.61 -3.12 47.93
CA GLY A 547 -7.98 -1.71 47.84
C GLY A 547 -9.42 -1.38 48.18
N VAL A 548 -10.30 -2.35 48.29
CA VAL A 548 -11.76 -2.15 48.48
C VAL A 548 -12.07 -1.48 49.81
N THR A 549 -13.02 -0.51 49.80
CA THR A 549 -13.55 0.25 50.96
C THR A 549 -15.04 0.01 51.14
N ASP A 550 -15.58 0.30 52.35
CA ASP A 550 -17.03 0.21 52.61
C ASP A 550 -17.85 1.09 51.67
N ASP A 551 -17.40 2.31 51.38
CA ASP A 551 -18.05 3.24 50.46
C ASP A 551 -18.15 2.64 49.03
N GLN A 552 -17.10 1.96 48.62
CA GLN A 552 -17.12 1.28 47.32
C GLN A 552 -18.10 0.08 47.30
N VAL A 553 -18.16 -0.70 48.35
CA VAL A 553 -19.13 -1.82 48.47
C VAL A 553 -20.56 -1.27 48.42
N GLU A 554 -20.84 -0.19 49.15
CA GLU A 554 -22.16 0.46 49.10
C GLU A 554 -22.47 1.06 47.74
N PHE A 555 -21.51 1.67 47.07
CA PHE A 555 -21.66 2.18 45.69
C PHE A 555 -22.01 1.04 44.74
N PHE A 556 -21.30 -0.09 44.78
CA PHE A 556 -21.61 -1.25 43.95
C PHE A 556 -22.99 -1.85 44.22
N LEU A 557 -23.44 -1.85 45.48
CA LEU A 557 -24.79 -2.29 45.86
C LEU A 557 -25.88 -1.36 45.29
N ARG A 558 -25.69 -0.05 45.44
CA ARG A 558 -26.63 0.96 44.91
C ARG A 558 -26.77 0.87 43.40
N GLN A 559 -25.70 0.62 42.69
CA GLN A 559 -25.70 0.43 41.24
C GLN A 559 -26.16 -0.98 40.80
N LYS A 560 -26.53 -1.86 41.73
CA LYS A 560 -26.84 -3.27 41.44
C LYS A 560 -25.73 -3.98 40.68
N SER A 561 -24.47 -3.55 40.89
CA SER A 561 -23.28 -4.14 40.28
C SER A 561 -22.78 -5.36 41.02
N ILE A 562 -23.26 -5.61 42.23
CA ILE A 562 -23.03 -6.82 43.06
C ILE A 562 -24.29 -7.23 43.79
N ASN A 563 -24.41 -8.50 44.15
CA ASN A 563 -25.49 -9.00 44.98
C ASN A 563 -25.13 -8.95 46.49
N SER A 564 -26.09 -9.36 47.36
CA SER A 564 -25.93 -9.37 48.81
C SER A 564 -24.79 -10.28 49.30
N ASP A 565 -24.56 -11.39 48.61
CA ASP A 565 -23.54 -12.39 49.05
C ASP A 565 -22.13 -11.89 48.73
N ILE A 566 -21.92 -11.28 47.57
CA ILE A 566 -20.68 -10.60 47.22
C ILE A 566 -20.41 -9.45 48.18
N ALA A 567 -21.42 -8.63 48.48
CA ALA A 567 -21.29 -7.51 49.40
C ALA A 567 -20.93 -8.01 50.83
N LYS A 568 -21.52 -9.10 51.30
CA LYS A 568 -21.19 -9.69 52.60
C LYS A 568 -19.73 -10.15 52.67
N ALA A 569 -19.25 -10.81 51.59
CA ALA A 569 -17.86 -11.28 51.50
C ALA A 569 -16.87 -10.10 51.49
N LEU A 570 -17.17 -9.06 50.69
CA LEU A 570 -16.33 -7.85 50.60
C LEU A 570 -16.29 -7.08 51.94
N ARG A 571 -17.43 -6.93 52.62
CA ARG A 571 -17.49 -6.32 53.98
C ARG A 571 -16.66 -7.09 55.01
N ALA A 572 -16.62 -8.43 54.97
CA ALA A 572 -15.78 -9.22 55.84
C ALA A 572 -14.29 -8.91 55.61
N ILE A 573 -13.86 -8.72 54.36
CA ILE A 573 -12.49 -8.32 54.01
C ILE A 573 -12.20 -6.90 54.55
N VAL A 574 -13.14 -5.97 54.33
CA VAL A 574 -12.97 -4.56 54.80
C VAL A 574 -12.91 -4.55 56.34
N ALA A 575 -13.73 -5.31 57.04
CA ALA A 575 -13.68 -5.41 58.50
C ALA A 575 -12.31 -5.92 58.96
N GLN A 576 -11.76 -6.95 58.38
CA GLN A 576 -10.43 -7.45 58.70
C GLN A 576 -9.32 -6.46 58.41
N LYS A 577 -9.44 -5.71 57.30
CA LYS A 577 -8.53 -4.63 56.95
C LYS A 577 -8.53 -3.51 58.02
N ASN A 578 -9.70 -3.18 58.53
CA ASN A 578 -9.83 -2.16 59.60
C ASN A 578 -9.17 -2.68 60.92
N VAL A 579 -9.24 -3.99 61.23
CA VAL A 579 -8.51 -4.57 62.35
C VAL A 579 -6.99 -4.38 62.20
N VAL A 580 -6.45 -4.62 61.00
CA VAL A 580 -5.00 -4.42 60.73
C VAL A 580 -4.66 -2.93 60.89
N ALA A 581 -5.47 -2.01 60.35
CA ALA A 581 -5.25 -0.58 60.49
C ALA A 581 -5.27 -0.07 61.91
N ASP A 582 -6.16 -0.61 62.76
CA ASP A 582 -6.23 -0.29 64.19
C ASP A 582 -4.93 -0.71 64.93
N PHE A 583 -4.39 -1.90 64.59
CA PHE A 583 -3.09 -2.29 65.12
C PHE A 583 -1.97 -1.36 64.66
N ASP A 584 -1.95 -0.96 63.39
CA ASP A 584 -0.96 -0.03 62.82
C ASP A 584 -1.01 1.35 63.54
N GLU A 585 -2.21 1.82 63.86
CA GLU A 585 -2.39 3.08 64.59
C GLU A 585 -1.85 2.97 66.03
N LYS A 586 -2.19 1.87 66.73
CA LYS A 586 -1.72 1.61 68.09
C LYS A 586 -0.21 1.42 68.16
N ILE A 587 0.40 0.77 67.18
CA ILE A 587 1.86 0.62 67.08
C ILE A 587 2.52 1.97 66.85
N ARG A 588 1.96 2.80 65.96
CA ARG A 588 2.46 4.18 65.71
C ARG A 588 2.37 5.06 66.94
N ALA A 589 1.25 4.98 67.68
CA ALA A 589 1.07 5.72 68.90
C ALA A 589 2.12 5.31 69.98
N GLN A 590 2.35 4.02 70.14
CA GLN A 590 3.37 3.52 71.05
C GLN A 590 4.79 3.91 70.64
N GLN A 591 5.08 3.86 69.34
CA GLN A 591 6.37 4.33 68.84
C GLN A 591 6.59 5.80 69.13
N LYS A 592 5.58 6.66 68.98
CA LYS A 592 5.64 8.06 69.30
C LYS A 592 5.92 8.30 70.80
N SER A 593 5.28 7.48 71.69
CA SER A 593 5.57 7.56 73.13
C SER A 593 6.99 7.16 73.44
N ILE A 594 7.50 6.08 72.83
CA ILE A 594 8.89 5.64 72.94
C ILE A 594 9.86 6.75 72.52
N ASP A 595 9.62 7.38 71.36
CA ASP A 595 10.47 8.49 70.83
C ASP A 595 10.46 9.71 71.74
N GLN A 596 9.31 10.00 72.39
CA GLN A 596 9.16 11.08 73.39
C GLN A 596 10.03 10.80 74.59
N ILE A 597 9.95 9.57 75.15
CA ILE A 597 10.77 9.22 76.32
C ILE A 597 12.26 9.30 75.98
N PHE A 598 12.69 8.84 74.80
CA PHE A 598 14.09 9.03 74.39
C PHE A 598 14.53 10.48 74.33
N SER A 599 13.67 11.40 73.84
CA SER A 599 13.92 12.82 73.82
C SER A 599 14.07 13.36 75.21
N ASP A 600 13.17 12.96 76.14
CA ASP A 600 13.19 13.42 77.54
C ASP A 600 14.42 12.87 78.27
N GLN A 601 14.78 11.62 78.11
CA GLN A 601 16.03 11.05 78.62
C GLN A 601 17.27 11.72 78.07
N GLY A 602 17.29 12.12 76.81
CA GLY A 602 18.36 12.96 76.23
C GLY A 602 18.53 14.28 76.94
N ARG A 603 17.41 14.99 77.18
CA ARG A 603 17.36 16.26 77.93
C ARG A 603 17.82 16.10 79.38
N LEU A 604 17.33 15.07 80.07
CA LEU A 604 17.74 14.78 81.46
C LEU A 604 19.23 14.48 81.58
N ARG A 605 19.81 13.67 80.66
CA ARG A 605 21.25 13.37 80.63
C ARG A 605 22.09 14.61 80.38
N GLU A 606 21.67 15.55 79.52
CA GLU A 606 22.37 16.79 79.29
C GLU A 606 22.26 17.69 80.50
N ASN A 607 21.09 17.78 81.15
CA ASN A 607 20.94 18.54 82.40
C ASN A 607 21.82 18.01 83.54
N MET A 608 21.91 16.66 83.63
CA MET A 608 22.80 16.01 84.63
C MET A 608 24.29 16.34 84.43
N LYS A 609 24.76 16.37 83.17
CA LYS A 609 26.14 16.78 82.83
C LYS A 609 26.48 18.21 83.27
N ALA A 610 25.50 19.09 83.29
CA ALA A 610 25.70 20.48 83.70
C ALA A 610 25.88 20.73 85.23
N LEU A 611 25.54 19.73 86.05
CA LEU A 611 25.62 19.83 87.55
C LEU A 611 27.07 19.67 88.05
N LYS A 612 27.54 20.59 88.88
CA LYS A 612 28.94 20.67 89.42
C LYS A 612 29.15 20.14 90.85
N GLY A 613 28.09 19.67 91.55
CA GLY A 613 28.20 18.96 92.81
C GLY A 613 27.88 19.76 94.11
N SER A 614 27.17 20.91 94.07
CA SER A 614 26.61 21.57 95.26
C SER A 614 25.59 20.70 96.03
N ALA A 615 25.17 21.05 97.22
CA ALA A 615 24.22 20.25 97.99
C ALA A 615 22.83 20.21 97.33
N GLU A 616 22.38 21.32 96.74
CA GLU A 616 21.15 21.44 96.02
C GLU A 616 21.23 20.63 94.66
N GLU A 617 22.37 20.65 94.00
CA GLU A 617 22.63 19.92 92.80
C GLU A 617 22.62 18.40 93.04
N LYS A 618 23.07 17.90 94.20
CA LYS A 618 22.97 16.46 94.53
C LYS A 618 21.53 16.01 94.67
N THR A 619 20.66 16.82 95.22
CA THR A 619 19.21 16.52 95.33
C THR A 619 18.56 16.49 93.96
N LEU A 620 18.95 17.44 93.12
CA LEU A 620 18.45 17.46 91.71
C LEU A 620 18.96 16.24 90.88
N LEU A 621 20.22 15.84 91.09
CA LEU A 621 20.79 14.64 90.48
C LEU A 621 20.03 13.40 90.88
N GLN A 622 19.72 13.21 92.16
CA GLN A 622 18.90 12.09 92.63
C GLN A 622 17.51 12.09 92.01
N ARG A 623 16.88 13.26 91.87
CA ARG A 623 15.58 13.39 91.22
C ARG A 623 15.67 12.98 89.71
N TYR A 624 16.67 13.47 89.00
CA TYR A 624 16.86 13.11 87.61
C TYR A 624 17.21 11.62 87.40
N THR A 625 18.01 11.04 88.34
CA THR A 625 18.32 9.60 88.26
C THR A 625 17.06 8.78 88.51
N LYS A 626 16.20 9.17 89.47
CA LYS A 626 14.93 8.49 89.70
C LYS A 626 13.99 8.60 88.49
N GLN A 627 13.92 9.79 87.89
CA GLN A 627 13.09 9.97 86.69
C GLN A 627 13.58 9.17 85.54
N LEU A 628 14.91 9.05 85.29
CA LEU A 628 15.47 8.17 84.27
C LEU A 628 15.14 6.67 84.51
N ASP A 629 15.14 6.20 85.74
CA ASP A 629 14.80 4.85 86.12
C ASP A 629 13.30 4.50 85.87
N GLU A 630 12.44 5.51 86.26
CA GLU A 630 11.00 5.43 85.95
C GLU A 630 10.73 5.42 84.48
N GLU A 631 11.37 6.26 83.68
CA GLU A 631 11.28 6.37 82.25
C GLU A 631 11.82 5.10 81.54
N GLU A 632 12.92 4.52 82.06
CA GLU A 632 13.46 3.22 81.54
C GLU A 632 12.50 2.05 81.73
N THR A 633 11.85 2.00 82.92
CA THR A 633 10.83 1.01 83.23
C THR A 633 9.61 1.18 82.32
N GLU A 634 9.17 2.41 82.10
CA GLU A 634 8.08 2.70 81.16
C GLU A 634 8.45 2.31 79.68
N LEU A 635 9.68 2.68 79.30
CA LEU A 635 10.20 2.34 77.97
C LEU A 635 10.23 0.84 77.72
N ASP A 636 10.65 0.04 78.71
CA ASP A 636 10.67 -1.42 78.62
C ASP A 636 9.24 -2.00 78.47
N THR A 637 8.28 -1.41 79.20
CA THR A 637 6.85 -1.78 79.12
C THR A 637 6.26 -1.44 77.73
N LEU A 638 6.55 -0.22 77.24
CA LEU A 638 6.10 0.20 75.92
C LEU A 638 6.70 -0.65 74.78
N ARG A 639 7.98 -0.99 74.88
CA ARG A 639 8.64 -1.88 73.89
C ARG A 639 8.03 -3.29 73.85
N LYS A 640 7.80 -3.88 75.04
CA LYS A 640 7.11 -5.20 75.13
C LYS A 640 5.70 -5.11 74.57
N GLY A 641 4.95 -4.05 74.92
CA GLY A 641 3.61 -3.85 74.42
C GLY A 641 3.57 -3.63 72.90
N LYS A 642 4.55 -2.87 72.35
CA LYS A 642 4.68 -2.70 70.89
C LYS A 642 4.97 -4.01 70.19
N GLN A 643 5.92 -4.80 70.69
CA GLN A 643 6.29 -6.14 70.12
C GLN A 643 5.10 -7.13 70.15
N ALA A 644 4.29 -7.11 71.19
CA ALA A 644 3.09 -7.93 71.25
C ALA A 644 2.07 -7.51 70.18
N ARG A 645 1.85 -6.20 69.99
CA ARG A 645 0.92 -5.69 68.99
C ARG A 645 1.44 -5.90 67.56
N GLU A 646 2.74 -5.81 67.32
CA GLU A 646 3.34 -6.15 66.02
C GLU A 646 3.08 -7.62 65.64
N LYS A 647 3.15 -8.56 66.61
CA LYS A 647 2.78 -9.95 66.38
C LYS A 647 1.29 -10.15 66.09
N GLU A 648 0.42 -9.46 66.82
CA GLU A 648 -1.03 -9.47 66.61
C GLU A 648 -1.37 -8.89 65.23
N GLN A 649 -0.74 -7.79 64.83
CA GLN A 649 -0.87 -7.20 63.51
C GLN A 649 -0.42 -8.13 62.38
N GLN A 650 0.73 -8.84 62.56
CA GLN A 650 1.20 -9.84 61.61
C GLN A 650 0.20 -10.99 61.42
N LEU A 651 -0.38 -11.47 62.52
CA LEU A 651 -1.43 -12.52 62.47
C LEU A 651 -2.69 -12.00 61.80
N ALA A 652 -3.14 -10.81 62.13
CA ALA A 652 -4.30 -10.19 61.49
C ALA A 652 -4.09 -9.95 59.98
N SER A 653 -2.87 -9.54 59.57
CA SER A 653 -2.46 -9.40 58.19
C SER A 653 -2.43 -10.74 57.45
N ALA A 654 -1.93 -11.80 58.09
CA ALA A 654 -1.94 -13.15 57.47
C ALA A 654 -3.37 -13.66 57.27
N VAL A 655 -4.28 -13.44 58.23
CA VAL A 655 -5.70 -13.73 58.10
C VAL A 655 -6.32 -12.94 56.93
N LEU A 656 -6.03 -11.67 56.82
CA LEU A 656 -6.52 -10.83 55.73
C LEU A 656 -6.03 -11.35 54.35
N GLN A 657 -4.76 -11.67 54.22
CA GLN A 657 -4.21 -12.24 53.00
C GLN A 657 -4.86 -13.58 52.66
N HIS A 658 -5.05 -14.45 53.64
CA HIS A 658 -5.74 -15.72 53.43
C HIS A 658 -7.18 -15.53 52.95
N MET A 659 -7.95 -14.63 53.61
CA MET A 659 -9.32 -14.31 53.18
C MET A 659 -9.37 -13.78 51.73
N ILE A 660 -8.42 -12.93 51.33
CA ILE A 660 -8.35 -12.39 49.99
C ILE A 660 -8.01 -13.47 48.94
N GLN A 661 -7.12 -14.39 49.26
CA GLN A 661 -6.67 -15.45 48.33
C GLN A 661 -7.70 -16.55 48.17
N GLU A 662 -8.36 -16.96 49.26
CA GLU A 662 -9.34 -18.05 49.25
C GLU A 662 -10.73 -17.64 48.77
N LEU A 663 -11.01 -16.34 48.73
CA LEU A 663 -12.30 -15.87 48.24
C LEU A 663 -12.43 -16.13 46.75
N GLN A 664 -13.27 -17.09 46.39
CA GLN A 664 -13.63 -17.43 45.01
C GLN A 664 -15.14 -17.35 44.85
N LEU A 665 -15.59 -16.49 43.96
CA LEU A 665 -16.98 -16.28 43.61
C LEU A 665 -17.10 -16.04 42.09
N ASP A 666 -18.14 -16.62 41.53
CA ASP A 666 -18.47 -16.42 40.12
C ASP A 666 -20.01 -16.33 39.98
N VAL A 667 -20.54 -15.14 39.81
CA VAL A 667 -21.97 -14.88 39.89
C VAL A 667 -22.41 -14.09 38.66
N THR A 668 -23.47 -14.55 37.98
CA THR A 668 -24.20 -13.84 36.95
C THR A 668 -25.31 -13.03 37.64
N LEU A 669 -25.44 -11.73 37.30
CA LEU A 669 -26.35 -10.76 37.92
C LEU A 669 -27.60 -10.50 37.10
#